data_5f7d96b8c37f892ffe389f2bd92a9ec5
#
_entry.id   5f7d96b8c37f892ffe389f2bd92a9ec5
#
_cell.length_a   1.000
_cell.length_b   1.000
_cell.length_c   1.000
_cell.angle_alpha   90.00
_cell.angle_beta   90.00
_cell.angle_gamma   90.00
#
_symmetry.space_group_name_H-M   'P 1'
#
loop_
_entity.id
_entity.type
_entity.pdbx_description
1 polymer ?
#
loop_
_entity_poly.entity_id
_entity_poly.type
_entity_poly.pdbx_seq_one_letter_code
_entity_poly.pdbx_strand_id
1 'polypeptide(L)'
;MKRKVSIMIICQRLARILVILFCAAVALGAEDLTLEGQWVLVPQAGTEIDLYGALTVEIARNDGGLTLIRTFGGGRGFKDALTLKTGGVANLVPVLDRVFPTNVFMGLSMPVGSERTIKAFWDDPASPLRLDETCDVLGSQGKAPLRSQHVFRAGPSPDLMTYTITRSTRETPISYVLKRKGSREACFMALDDQWTIGEGLEKQAFLISLQGLANRDAAKLYFVYPKSWDFNYTPPVLDYYRDKKYYTFRRLSTPEQALQTFKESVRGYVVWDRNVRTSLIVAFTIAGLEQAVVVDESLIPMMAANGLVEKEDLRGKLTGWSDARIYQWAYDRYGDRCSRDFIIWLGGEHGRIMKPGVADWGMMNHAFFSDLSTKPADKEEYDLADRILDRMNPLSMVMGWHSYKKDQERDHVRLVSSHGLRVEGLHTLPNLSFSHHVAATPGFVYRNHHNIGPGKTAVPQDKVYISCIQTDGMGLGAWHEPGRGEIPYAWEVIMNYSWLAPAMMEYFYSTATPNDYFVGALGGPGYVYPKAVPKNKLPGLIAKAREMMDLLDLRVFEIMDYSEGATTEGNTELTEEVAGAFYSGMPGAIGFINGYAPSFTFAVRDKRPLISYDYYLSPSRTEEEAVADLHELAAVNARRPYFLLVHVREYSNVKRVKSIIDKLGPGFELAPLDVFVKMAGEAPTFQERFLKKR
;
A
#
# COMPACT_ATOMS: atom_id res chain seq x y z
N MET A 1 10.04 49.67 -19.91
CA MET A 1 10.24 48.57 -20.87
C MET A 1 11.32 47.54 -20.46
N LYS A 2 12.42 47.91 -19.78
CA LYS A 2 13.48 46.95 -19.38
C LYS A 2 13.12 45.89 -18.33
N ARG A 3 12.14 46.11 -17.44
CA ARG A 3 11.71 45.12 -16.43
C ARG A 3 10.81 43.99 -16.95
N LYS A 4 10.04 44.20 -18.03
CA LYS A 4 9.20 43.13 -18.64
C LYS A 4 10.00 42.13 -19.48
N VAL A 5 11.13 42.51 -20.03
CA VAL A 5 11.99 41.63 -20.83
C VAL A 5 12.78 40.66 -19.94
N SER A 6 13.21 41.07 -18.73
CA SER A 6 13.92 40.20 -17.80
C SER A 6 13.03 39.07 -17.21
N ILE A 7 11.75 39.36 -16.93
CA ILE A 7 10.81 38.35 -16.39
C ILE A 7 10.49 37.30 -17.47
N MET A 8 10.35 37.72 -18.74
CA MET A 8 10.04 36.79 -19.83
C MET A 8 11.21 35.83 -20.13
N ILE A 9 12.45 36.29 -19.98
CA ILE A 9 13.67 35.45 -20.17
C ILE A 9 13.83 34.46 -19.01
N ILE A 10 13.48 34.85 -17.77
CA ILE A 10 13.53 33.94 -16.60
C ILE A 10 12.43 32.89 -16.72
N CYS A 11 11.22 33.22 -17.12
CA CYS A 11 10.14 32.26 -17.34
C CYS A 11 10.45 31.26 -18.48
N GLN A 12 11.09 31.72 -19.57
CA GLN A 12 11.52 30.83 -20.66
C GLN A 12 12.67 29.91 -20.26
N ARG A 13 13.58 30.34 -19.38
CA ARG A 13 14.65 29.46 -18.84
C ARG A 13 14.11 28.45 -17.85
N LEU A 14 13.17 28.83 -16.96
CA LEU A 14 12.49 27.92 -16.05
C LEU A 14 11.63 26.90 -16.79
N ALA A 15 10.90 27.30 -17.83
CA ALA A 15 10.12 26.37 -18.67
C ALA A 15 11.03 25.39 -19.43
N ARG A 16 12.21 25.81 -19.91
CA ARG A 16 13.19 24.91 -20.55
C ARG A 16 13.84 23.95 -19.54
N ILE A 17 14.12 24.39 -18.31
CA ILE A 17 14.65 23.52 -17.24
C ILE A 17 13.59 22.51 -16.80
N LEU A 18 12.32 22.91 -16.70
CA LEU A 18 11.22 21.98 -16.39
C LEU A 18 10.98 20.95 -17.51
N VAL A 19 11.08 21.36 -18.78
CA VAL A 19 10.97 20.44 -19.92
C VAL A 19 12.17 19.49 -19.99
N ILE A 20 13.38 19.94 -19.67
CA ILE A 20 14.58 19.08 -19.61
C ILE A 20 14.50 18.13 -18.42
N LEU A 21 14.00 18.54 -17.26
CA LEU A 21 13.76 17.68 -16.10
C LEU A 21 12.61 16.69 -16.33
N PHE A 22 11.56 17.08 -17.07
CA PHE A 22 10.47 16.17 -17.45
C PHE A 22 10.93 15.19 -18.56
N CYS A 23 11.76 15.62 -19.51
CA CYS A 23 12.37 14.71 -20.51
C CYS A 23 13.43 13.78 -19.88
N ALA A 24 14.17 14.23 -18.84
CA ALA A 24 15.12 13.38 -18.13
C ALA A 24 14.40 12.35 -17.22
N ALA A 25 13.26 12.69 -16.61
CA ALA A 25 12.44 11.74 -15.84
C ALA A 25 11.71 10.71 -16.74
N VAL A 26 11.43 11.08 -18.00
CA VAL A 26 10.87 10.15 -19.00
C VAL A 26 11.98 9.33 -19.67
N ALA A 27 13.23 9.81 -19.72
CA ALA A 27 14.35 9.08 -20.31
C ALA A 27 14.97 8.00 -19.39
N LEU A 28 14.71 8.03 -18.08
CA LEU A 28 15.13 6.98 -17.14
C LEU A 28 14.22 5.74 -17.13
N GLY A 29 13.15 5.71 -17.93
CA GLY A 29 12.23 4.56 -18.05
C GLY A 29 12.19 3.92 -19.45
N ALA A 30 12.94 4.40 -20.43
CA ALA A 30 12.85 3.94 -21.82
C ALA A 30 13.91 2.89 -22.23
N GLU A 31 14.90 2.63 -21.39
CA GLU A 31 16.02 1.74 -21.80
C GLU A 31 15.78 0.24 -21.59
N ASP A 32 14.66 -0.18 -20.92
CA ASP A 32 14.44 -1.61 -20.60
C ASP A 32 13.21 -2.26 -21.24
N LEU A 33 12.47 -1.60 -22.11
CA LEU A 33 11.28 -2.17 -22.77
C LEU A 33 11.66 -3.01 -24.00
N THR A 34 12.51 -4.01 -23.83
CA THR A 34 12.85 -4.92 -24.93
C THR A 34 12.02 -6.21 -24.85
N LEU A 35 11.57 -6.70 -26.03
CA LEU A 35 10.95 -8.01 -26.16
C LEU A 35 12.00 -9.15 -26.16
N GLU A 36 13.28 -8.84 -26.31
CA GLU A 36 14.34 -9.85 -26.29
C GLU A 36 14.44 -10.55 -24.93
N GLY A 37 14.69 -11.85 -24.94
CA GLY A 37 14.85 -12.68 -23.74
C GLY A 37 13.94 -13.91 -23.71
N GLN A 38 13.89 -14.53 -22.56
CA GLN A 38 13.06 -15.71 -22.30
C GLN A 38 11.83 -15.34 -21.47
N TRP A 39 10.68 -15.80 -21.94
CA TRP A 39 9.38 -15.48 -21.39
C TRP A 39 8.63 -16.77 -21.04
N VAL A 40 7.90 -16.76 -19.95
CA VAL A 40 7.09 -17.89 -19.48
C VAL A 40 5.64 -17.49 -19.32
N LEU A 41 4.72 -18.36 -19.70
CA LEU A 41 3.28 -18.14 -19.55
C LEU A 41 2.92 -17.88 -18.08
N VAL A 42 2.06 -16.89 -17.90
CA VAL A 42 1.35 -16.69 -16.64
C VAL A 42 0.01 -17.42 -16.75
N PRO A 43 -0.18 -18.55 -16.07
CA PRO A 43 -1.44 -19.30 -16.13
C PRO A 43 -2.62 -18.42 -15.70
N GLN A 44 -3.78 -18.63 -16.34
CA GLN A 44 -5.04 -17.92 -16.03
C GLN A 44 -5.06 -16.40 -16.27
N ALA A 45 -3.98 -15.82 -16.80
CA ALA A 45 -3.90 -14.39 -17.10
C ALA A 45 -4.26 -14.03 -18.54
N GLY A 46 -5.01 -14.86 -19.22
CA GLY A 46 -5.41 -14.67 -20.62
C GLY A 46 -6.21 -15.88 -21.10
N THR A 47 -6.08 -16.22 -22.37
CA THR A 47 -6.67 -17.46 -22.92
C THR A 47 -5.96 -18.66 -22.28
N GLU A 48 -6.72 -19.62 -21.77
CA GLU A 48 -6.15 -20.85 -21.23
C GLU A 48 -5.42 -21.65 -22.31
N ILE A 49 -4.36 -22.36 -21.92
CA ILE A 49 -3.54 -23.16 -22.82
C ILE A 49 -3.90 -24.66 -22.79
N ASP A 50 -4.93 -25.00 -22.00
CA ASP A 50 -5.50 -26.34 -21.90
C ASP A 50 -4.45 -27.46 -21.70
N LEU A 51 -4.37 -28.46 -22.55
CA LEU A 51 -3.54 -29.66 -22.37
C LEU A 51 -2.03 -29.42 -22.40
N TYR A 52 -1.59 -28.27 -22.88
CA TYR A 52 -0.16 -27.95 -22.86
C TYR A 52 0.36 -27.54 -21.48
N GLY A 53 -0.47 -26.89 -20.67
CA GLY A 53 -0.13 -26.48 -19.30
C GLY A 53 0.99 -25.45 -19.17
N ALA A 54 1.83 -25.26 -20.19
CA ALA A 54 2.94 -24.30 -20.20
C ALA A 54 3.24 -23.81 -21.62
N LEU A 55 3.70 -22.54 -21.70
CA LEU A 55 4.26 -21.96 -22.91
C LEU A 55 5.50 -21.13 -22.50
N THR A 56 6.61 -21.38 -23.19
CA THR A 56 7.78 -20.49 -23.13
C THR A 56 8.01 -19.89 -24.50
N VAL A 57 8.45 -18.63 -24.50
CA VAL A 57 8.78 -17.88 -25.71
C VAL A 57 10.19 -17.32 -25.53
N GLU A 58 11.05 -17.51 -26.50
CA GLU A 58 12.38 -16.92 -26.55
C GLU A 58 12.49 -16.06 -27.80
N ILE A 59 12.89 -14.81 -27.62
CA ILE A 59 13.05 -13.82 -28.68
C ILE A 59 14.47 -13.28 -28.61
N ALA A 60 15.18 -13.34 -29.72
CA ALA A 60 16.51 -12.79 -29.85
C ALA A 60 16.70 -12.13 -31.23
N ARG A 61 17.36 -10.99 -31.29
CA ARG A 61 17.80 -10.40 -32.54
C ARG A 61 19.06 -11.09 -33.05
N ASN A 62 19.18 -11.16 -34.35
CA ASN A 62 20.40 -11.59 -35.05
C ASN A 62 20.67 -10.65 -36.23
N ASP A 63 21.77 -10.83 -36.91
CA ASP A 63 22.21 -9.98 -38.05
C ASP A 63 21.13 -9.97 -39.18
N GLY A 64 20.33 -8.90 -39.20
CA GLY A 64 19.27 -8.68 -40.20
C GLY A 64 17.97 -9.45 -39.97
N GLY A 65 17.74 -10.03 -38.76
CA GLY A 65 16.55 -10.78 -38.48
C GLY A 65 16.29 -11.04 -36.99
N LEU A 66 15.55 -12.09 -36.72
CA LEU A 66 15.23 -12.55 -35.38
C LEU A 66 15.19 -14.08 -35.29
N THR A 67 15.45 -14.58 -34.10
CA THR A 67 15.15 -15.95 -33.68
C THR A 67 13.95 -15.90 -32.73
N LEU A 68 12.90 -16.66 -33.03
CA LEU A 68 11.73 -16.84 -32.18
C LEU A 68 11.52 -18.31 -31.91
N ILE A 69 11.55 -18.69 -30.64
CA ILE A 69 11.31 -20.07 -30.22
C ILE A 69 10.10 -20.09 -29.30
N ARG A 70 9.08 -20.88 -29.69
CA ARG A 70 7.90 -21.13 -28.85
C ARG A 70 7.92 -22.58 -28.42
N THR A 71 7.94 -22.84 -27.12
CA THR A 71 7.91 -24.22 -26.58
C THR A 71 6.63 -24.41 -25.79
N PHE A 72 5.77 -25.29 -26.26
CA PHE A 72 4.55 -25.74 -25.60
C PHE A 72 4.87 -26.95 -24.74
N GLY A 73 4.56 -26.90 -23.45
CA GLY A 73 4.87 -27.95 -22.47
C GLY A 73 3.81 -29.04 -22.39
N GLY A 74 4.00 -29.96 -21.45
CA GLY A 74 3.11 -31.08 -21.19
C GLY A 74 3.44 -32.35 -21.98
N GLY A 75 2.65 -33.41 -21.80
CA GLY A 75 2.89 -34.73 -22.37
C GLY A 75 2.87 -34.84 -23.90
N ARG A 76 2.34 -33.80 -24.57
CA ARG A 76 2.34 -33.64 -26.05
C ARG A 76 3.00 -32.35 -26.47
N GLY A 77 3.97 -31.90 -25.66
CA GLY A 77 4.68 -30.65 -25.94
C GLY A 77 5.43 -30.70 -27.28
N PHE A 78 5.62 -29.52 -27.85
CA PHE A 78 6.40 -29.35 -29.08
C PHE A 78 7.14 -28.02 -29.06
N LYS A 79 8.15 -27.92 -29.93
CA LYS A 79 8.96 -26.72 -30.09
C LYS A 79 8.82 -26.19 -31.52
N ASP A 80 8.44 -24.93 -31.65
CA ASP A 80 8.40 -24.21 -32.91
C ASP A 80 9.54 -23.17 -32.91
N ALA A 81 10.59 -23.47 -33.64
CA ALA A 81 11.81 -22.66 -33.70
C ALA A 81 11.92 -22.01 -35.09
N LEU A 82 11.97 -20.65 -35.10
CA LEU A 82 11.97 -19.84 -36.28
C LEU A 82 13.21 -18.94 -36.33
N THR A 83 13.88 -18.90 -37.49
CA THR A 83 14.87 -17.86 -37.80
C THR A 83 14.34 -17.09 -38.99
N LEU A 84 14.04 -15.81 -38.79
CA LEU A 84 13.31 -14.99 -39.75
C LEU A 84 14.09 -13.71 -40.07
N LYS A 85 14.05 -13.31 -41.35
CA LYS A 85 14.42 -11.95 -41.78
C LYS A 85 13.28 -11.00 -41.44
N THR A 86 13.58 -9.83 -40.92
CA THR A 86 12.61 -8.76 -40.62
C THR A 86 12.37 -7.83 -41.80
N GLY A 87 11.58 -6.75 -41.62
CA GLY A 87 11.27 -5.80 -42.69
C GLY A 87 10.19 -6.27 -43.66
N GLY A 88 9.36 -7.24 -43.27
CA GLY A 88 8.24 -7.72 -44.09
C GLY A 88 8.63 -8.63 -45.25
N VAL A 89 9.87 -9.09 -45.30
CA VAL A 89 10.34 -10.06 -46.29
C VAL A 89 9.66 -11.40 -46.06
N ALA A 90 9.26 -12.09 -47.12
CA ALA A 90 8.69 -13.43 -47.05
C ALA A 90 9.78 -14.45 -46.65
N ASN A 91 9.60 -15.10 -45.51
CA ASN A 91 10.42 -16.22 -45.08
C ASN A 91 9.63 -17.51 -45.37
N LEU A 92 10.24 -18.41 -46.15
CA LEU A 92 9.67 -19.74 -46.41
C LEU A 92 10.21 -20.69 -45.33
N VAL A 93 9.30 -21.24 -44.52
CA VAL A 93 9.65 -22.10 -43.40
C VAL A 93 9.08 -23.51 -43.64
N PRO A 94 9.94 -24.54 -43.76
CA PRO A 94 9.45 -25.89 -44.00
C PRO A 94 8.69 -26.44 -42.77
N VAL A 95 7.66 -27.21 -43.02
CA VAL A 95 6.90 -27.92 -42.00
C VAL A 95 7.53 -29.33 -41.84
N LEU A 96 8.28 -29.48 -40.74
CA LEU A 96 9.05 -30.74 -40.50
C LEU A 96 8.27 -31.75 -39.65
N ASP A 97 7.24 -31.30 -38.93
CA ASP A 97 6.41 -32.16 -38.07
C ASP A 97 4.94 -31.79 -38.18
N ARG A 98 4.06 -32.77 -37.93
CA ARG A 98 2.62 -32.65 -38.02
C ARG A 98 2.08 -31.94 -36.76
N VAL A 99 2.30 -30.67 -36.65
CA VAL A 99 1.91 -29.83 -35.52
C VAL A 99 1.16 -28.60 -36.02
N PHE A 100 0.21 -28.12 -35.25
CA PHE A 100 -0.43 -26.83 -35.45
C PHE A 100 -0.47 -26.10 -34.09
N PRO A 101 0.29 -25.02 -33.94
CA PRO A 101 0.34 -24.26 -32.70
C PRO A 101 -1.02 -23.68 -32.34
N THR A 102 -1.64 -24.17 -31.29
CA THR A 102 -2.94 -23.72 -30.79
C THR A 102 -2.99 -23.85 -29.26
N ASN A 103 -3.99 -23.23 -28.65
CA ASN A 103 -4.21 -23.33 -27.21
C ASN A 103 -4.87 -24.64 -26.75
N VAL A 104 -5.43 -25.40 -27.68
CA VAL A 104 -6.08 -26.69 -27.44
C VAL A 104 -5.69 -27.70 -28.50
N PHE A 105 -5.81 -29.00 -28.22
CA PHE A 105 -5.71 -30.02 -29.26
C PHE A 105 -6.93 -30.03 -30.17
N MET A 106 -6.73 -29.76 -31.44
CA MET A 106 -7.75 -29.74 -32.44
C MET A 106 -7.39 -30.73 -33.57
N GLY A 107 -8.36 -31.18 -34.29
CA GLY A 107 -8.21 -32.02 -35.49
C GLY A 107 -7.63 -31.28 -36.71
N LEU A 108 -6.69 -30.37 -36.44
CA LEU A 108 -5.95 -29.57 -37.42
C LEU A 108 -4.44 -29.79 -37.26
N SER A 109 -3.74 -29.86 -38.38
CA SER A 109 -2.26 -29.90 -38.40
C SER A 109 -1.73 -29.25 -39.65
N MET A 110 -0.50 -28.73 -39.62
CA MET A 110 0.22 -28.37 -40.83
C MET A 110 0.71 -29.65 -41.54
N PRO A 111 0.51 -29.78 -42.87
CA PRO A 111 0.98 -30.97 -43.59
C PRO A 111 2.52 -31.03 -43.60
N VAL A 112 3.09 -32.16 -43.17
CA VAL A 112 4.55 -32.40 -43.26
C VAL A 112 5.00 -32.33 -44.72
N GLY A 113 6.15 -31.66 -44.95
CA GLY A 113 6.71 -31.45 -46.30
C GLY A 113 6.08 -30.24 -47.04
N SER A 114 5.10 -29.55 -46.44
CA SER A 114 4.66 -28.26 -46.95
C SER A 114 5.53 -27.11 -46.43
N GLU A 115 5.30 -25.90 -46.94
CA GLU A 115 5.93 -24.68 -46.48
C GLU A 115 4.88 -23.72 -45.92
N ARG A 116 5.26 -22.94 -44.95
CA ARG A 116 4.53 -21.76 -44.48
C ARG A 116 5.29 -20.50 -44.80
N THR A 117 4.57 -19.44 -45.17
CA THR A 117 5.18 -18.14 -45.43
C THR A 117 4.99 -17.23 -44.21
N ILE A 118 6.05 -16.70 -43.69
CA ILE A 118 6.04 -15.79 -42.53
C ILE A 118 6.69 -14.48 -42.90
N LYS A 119 6.00 -13.36 -42.69
CA LYS A 119 6.56 -12.00 -42.78
C LYS A 119 6.71 -11.41 -41.39
N ALA A 120 7.94 -11.04 -41.02
CA ALA A 120 8.25 -10.50 -39.72
C ALA A 120 8.49 -8.98 -39.79
N PHE A 121 7.88 -8.24 -38.89
CA PHE A 121 8.00 -6.79 -38.75
C PHE A 121 8.44 -6.47 -37.31
N TRP A 122 9.66 -5.95 -37.18
CA TRP A 122 10.23 -5.54 -35.90
C TRP A 122 11.30 -4.48 -36.11
N ASP A 123 10.87 -3.23 -36.20
CA ASP A 123 11.74 -2.11 -36.58
C ASP A 123 12.57 -1.60 -35.40
N ASP A 124 12.01 -1.65 -34.18
CA ASP A 124 12.61 -1.16 -32.94
C ASP A 124 12.43 -2.22 -31.82
N PRO A 125 13.43 -2.45 -30.93
CA PRO A 125 13.28 -3.35 -29.77
C PRO A 125 12.09 -3.07 -28.88
N ALA A 126 11.69 -1.81 -28.73
CA ALA A 126 10.53 -1.39 -27.94
C ALA A 126 9.21 -1.46 -28.71
N SER A 127 9.26 -1.61 -30.04
CA SER A 127 8.04 -1.74 -30.87
C SER A 127 7.45 -3.16 -30.79
N PRO A 128 6.16 -3.35 -31.05
CA PRO A 128 5.58 -4.68 -31.15
C PRO A 128 6.23 -5.51 -32.25
N LEU A 129 6.61 -6.75 -31.93
CA LEU A 129 6.98 -7.75 -32.93
C LEU A 129 5.70 -8.31 -33.53
N ARG A 130 5.52 -8.17 -34.85
CA ARG A 130 4.40 -8.72 -35.60
C ARG A 130 4.88 -9.75 -36.63
N LEU A 131 4.22 -10.91 -36.65
CA LEU A 131 4.37 -11.93 -37.70
C LEU A 131 3.05 -12.12 -38.42
N ASP A 132 3.06 -12.00 -39.74
CA ASP A 132 1.94 -12.38 -40.61
C ASP A 132 2.27 -13.74 -41.26
N GLU A 133 1.54 -14.78 -40.85
CA GLU A 133 1.77 -16.15 -41.27
C GLU A 133 0.65 -16.63 -42.19
N THR A 134 1.02 -17.30 -43.29
CA THR A 134 0.11 -18.01 -44.17
C THR A 134 0.60 -19.46 -44.29
N CYS A 135 -0.29 -20.43 -44.04
CA CYS A 135 -0.01 -21.85 -44.14
C CYS A 135 -1.27 -22.60 -44.60
N ASP A 136 -1.07 -23.81 -45.09
CA ASP A 136 -2.17 -24.78 -45.22
C ASP A 136 -2.32 -25.55 -43.91
N VAL A 137 -3.58 -25.81 -43.52
CA VAL A 137 -3.90 -26.74 -42.44
C VAL A 137 -4.66 -27.92 -42.98
N LEU A 138 -4.34 -29.10 -42.47
CA LEU A 138 -5.02 -30.35 -42.80
C LEU A 138 -6.07 -30.64 -41.73
N GLY A 139 -7.32 -30.66 -42.17
CA GLY A 139 -8.47 -31.09 -41.37
C GLY A 139 -9.08 -32.38 -41.87
N SER A 140 -10.18 -32.82 -41.29
CA SER A 140 -10.89 -34.06 -41.69
C SER A 140 -11.39 -34.04 -43.14
N GLN A 141 -11.62 -32.87 -43.73
CA GLN A 141 -12.14 -32.69 -45.10
C GLN A 141 -11.03 -32.29 -46.09
N GLY A 142 -9.76 -32.37 -45.72
CA GLY A 142 -8.65 -32.02 -46.58
C GLY A 142 -7.89 -30.76 -46.14
N LYS A 143 -7.14 -30.17 -47.08
CA LYS A 143 -6.32 -28.97 -46.84
C LYS A 143 -7.15 -27.69 -47.00
N ALA A 144 -6.91 -26.73 -46.13
CA ALA A 144 -7.48 -25.39 -46.22
C ALA A 144 -6.42 -24.32 -45.90
N PRO A 145 -6.41 -23.17 -46.59
CA PRO A 145 -5.48 -22.09 -46.29
C PRO A 145 -5.89 -21.35 -45.03
N LEU A 146 -4.89 -21.03 -44.18
CA LEU A 146 -5.06 -20.25 -42.95
C LEU A 146 -4.12 -19.06 -42.95
N ARG A 147 -4.65 -17.91 -42.59
CA ARG A 147 -3.86 -16.71 -42.29
C ARG A 147 -3.92 -16.44 -40.80
N SER A 148 -2.74 -16.22 -40.19
CA SER A 148 -2.63 -15.89 -38.78
C SER A 148 -1.74 -14.67 -38.64
N GLN A 149 -2.08 -13.80 -37.69
CA GLN A 149 -1.22 -12.72 -37.24
C GLN A 149 -0.84 -12.98 -35.80
N HIS A 150 0.47 -12.92 -35.50
CA HIS A 150 1.03 -13.07 -34.18
C HIS A 150 1.63 -11.72 -33.77
N VAL A 151 1.23 -11.18 -32.62
CA VAL A 151 1.73 -9.90 -32.10
C VAL A 151 2.25 -10.10 -30.69
N PHE A 152 3.53 -9.81 -30.52
CA PHE A 152 4.21 -9.72 -29.22
C PHE A 152 4.36 -8.26 -28.86
N ARG A 153 3.83 -7.85 -27.73
CA ARG A 153 3.85 -6.45 -27.27
C ARG A 153 4.36 -6.40 -25.84
N ALA A 154 5.27 -5.48 -25.58
CA ALA A 154 5.68 -5.18 -24.21
C ALA A 154 4.43 -4.87 -23.36
N GLY A 155 4.40 -5.43 -22.17
CA GLY A 155 3.35 -5.20 -21.19
C GLY A 155 3.54 -3.88 -20.45
N PRO A 156 2.73 -3.67 -19.42
CA PRO A 156 2.79 -2.46 -18.61
C PRO A 156 4.06 -2.33 -17.75
N SER A 157 4.87 -3.37 -17.68
CA SER A 157 6.18 -3.33 -17.01
C SER A 157 7.21 -4.09 -17.87
N PRO A 158 8.52 -3.80 -17.75
CA PRO A 158 9.58 -4.41 -18.56
C PRO A 158 9.66 -5.93 -18.50
N ASP A 159 9.10 -6.52 -17.46
CA ASP A 159 9.08 -7.95 -17.20
C ASP A 159 7.77 -8.64 -17.62
N LEU A 160 6.85 -7.94 -18.26
CA LEU A 160 5.60 -8.48 -18.79
C LEU A 160 5.50 -8.31 -20.31
N MET A 161 4.89 -9.28 -20.97
CA MET A 161 4.63 -9.27 -22.41
C MET A 161 3.25 -9.87 -22.70
N THR A 162 2.53 -9.30 -23.66
CA THR A 162 1.31 -9.89 -24.22
C THR A 162 1.63 -10.51 -25.57
N TYR A 163 1.20 -11.75 -25.80
CA TYR A 163 1.28 -12.45 -27.07
C TYR A 163 -0.14 -12.73 -27.58
N THR A 164 -0.54 -12.10 -28.69
CA THR A 164 -1.87 -12.21 -29.26
C THR A 164 -1.81 -12.90 -30.63
N ILE A 165 -2.73 -13.82 -30.87
CA ILE A 165 -2.88 -14.53 -32.16
C ILE A 165 -4.29 -14.25 -32.69
N THR A 166 -4.38 -13.66 -33.89
CA THR A 166 -5.61 -13.53 -34.65
C THR A 166 -5.56 -14.48 -35.86
N ARG A 167 -6.69 -15.09 -36.21
CA ARG A 167 -6.80 -16.03 -37.34
C ARG A 167 -7.94 -15.68 -38.25
N SER A 168 -7.78 -15.93 -39.57
CA SER A 168 -8.85 -15.71 -40.56
C SER A 168 -10.10 -16.55 -40.34
N THR A 169 -10.01 -17.59 -39.52
CA THR A 169 -11.07 -18.57 -39.25
C THR A 169 -11.65 -18.48 -37.83
N ARG A 170 -11.22 -17.46 -37.03
CA ARG A 170 -11.63 -17.31 -35.65
C ARG A 170 -11.85 -15.82 -35.34
N GLU A 171 -13.04 -15.45 -34.89
CA GLU A 171 -13.37 -14.07 -34.53
C GLU A 171 -12.66 -13.61 -33.27
N THR A 172 -12.62 -14.48 -32.24
CA THR A 172 -12.00 -14.13 -30.94
C THR A 172 -10.50 -14.38 -30.98
N PRO A 173 -9.65 -13.38 -30.72
CA PRO A 173 -8.21 -13.57 -30.59
C PRO A 173 -7.85 -14.50 -29.44
N ILE A 174 -6.73 -15.21 -29.59
CA ILE A 174 -6.07 -15.93 -28.50
C ILE A 174 -5.02 -14.99 -27.93
N SER A 175 -5.06 -14.74 -26.63
CA SER A 175 -4.12 -13.82 -25.99
C SER A 175 -3.51 -14.47 -24.75
N TYR A 176 -2.20 -14.42 -24.65
CA TYR A 176 -1.42 -14.92 -23.54
C TYR A 176 -0.69 -13.77 -22.84
N VAL A 177 -0.64 -13.81 -21.52
CA VAL A 177 0.25 -12.98 -20.74
C VAL A 177 1.48 -13.80 -20.37
N LEU A 178 2.66 -13.26 -20.65
CA LEU A 178 3.94 -13.87 -20.35
C LEU A 178 4.73 -12.94 -19.44
N LYS A 179 5.48 -13.52 -18.51
CA LYS A 179 6.46 -12.80 -17.69
C LYS A 179 7.88 -13.22 -18.07
N ARG A 180 8.83 -12.32 -17.88
CA ARG A 180 10.24 -12.61 -18.11
C ARG A 180 10.68 -13.75 -17.17
N LYS A 181 11.40 -14.72 -17.68
CA LYS A 181 11.85 -15.87 -16.89
C LYS A 181 12.72 -15.40 -15.72
N GLY A 182 12.41 -15.90 -14.51
CA GLY A 182 13.07 -15.51 -13.28
C GLY A 182 12.62 -14.20 -12.64
N SER A 183 11.70 -13.44 -13.28
CA SER A 183 11.10 -12.24 -12.68
C SER A 183 9.89 -12.58 -11.83
N ARG A 184 9.57 -11.66 -10.86
CA ARG A 184 8.40 -11.79 -9.98
C ARG A 184 8.33 -13.14 -9.24
N GLU A 185 9.50 -13.69 -8.93
CA GLU A 185 9.61 -14.83 -8.03
C GLU A 185 9.86 -14.34 -6.62
N ALA A 186 9.02 -14.77 -5.69
CA ALA A 186 9.10 -14.38 -4.30
C ALA A 186 8.87 -15.59 -3.38
N CYS A 187 9.16 -15.40 -2.11
CA CYS A 187 8.85 -16.38 -1.08
C CYS A 187 7.81 -15.81 -0.13
N PHE A 188 7.04 -16.68 0.53
CA PHE A 188 6.23 -16.31 1.65
C PHE A 188 6.40 -17.28 2.82
N MET A 189 6.15 -16.77 4.02
CA MET A 189 6.16 -17.56 5.25
C MET A 189 5.00 -17.13 6.15
N ALA A 190 4.32 -18.09 6.77
CA ALA A 190 3.34 -17.80 7.81
C ALA A 190 4.08 -17.66 9.14
N LEU A 191 3.78 -16.58 9.86
CA LEU A 191 4.29 -16.33 11.20
C LEU A 191 3.37 -16.95 12.24
N ASP A 192 3.93 -17.40 13.35
CA ASP A 192 3.17 -17.89 14.49
C ASP A 192 2.88 -16.77 15.50
N ASP A 193 2.00 -17.05 16.45
CA ASP A 193 1.53 -16.08 17.44
C ASP A 193 2.42 -16.08 18.69
N GLN A 194 3.71 -15.86 18.51
CA GLN A 194 4.70 -15.89 19.60
C GLN A 194 5.57 -14.62 19.56
N TRP A 195 5.14 -13.61 20.29
CA TRP A 195 5.75 -12.27 20.27
C TRP A 195 6.22 -11.77 21.63
N THR A 196 6.52 -12.69 22.54
CA THR A 196 7.04 -12.41 23.87
C THR A 196 8.50 -12.88 23.99
N ILE A 197 9.34 -12.15 24.67
CA ILE A 197 10.74 -12.58 24.94
C ILE A 197 10.71 -13.92 25.66
N GLY A 198 11.49 -14.87 25.18
CA GLY A 198 11.51 -16.24 25.68
C GLY A 198 10.40 -17.16 25.17
N GLU A 199 9.44 -16.62 24.41
CA GLU A 199 8.28 -17.35 23.87
C GLU A 199 8.19 -17.25 22.33
N GLY A 200 9.28 -16.84 21.66
CA GLY A 200 9.37 -16.84 20.19
C GLY A 200 9.63 -15.47 19.54
N LEU A 201 9.63 -14.36 20.30
CA LEU A 201 9.97 -13.04 19.77
C LEU A 201 11.35 -13.05 19.10
N GLU A 202 12.30 -13.80 19.62
CA GLU A 202 13.66 -13.94 19.12
C GLU A 202 13.66 -14.38 17.64
N LYS A 203 12.87 -15.41 17.35
CA LYS A 203 12.68 -15.92 15.98
C LYS A 203 11.99 -14.88 15.10
N GLN A 204 10.95 -14.21 15.60
CA GLN A 204 10.22 -13.22 14.84
C GLN A 204 11.07 -11.98 14.55
N ALA A 205 11.84 -11.48 15.51
CA ALA A 205 12.76 -10.35 15.32
C ALA A 205 13.81 -10.67 14.25
N PHE A 206 14.37 -11.89 14.29
CA PHE A 206 15.27 -12.39 13.25
C PHE A 206 14.59 -12.38 11.87
N LEU A 207 13.40 -12.98 11.74
CA LEU A 207 12.68 -13.09 10.47
C LEU A 207 12.34 -11.72 9.87
N ILE A 208 11.89 -10.77 10.69
CA ILE A 208 11.54 -9.43 10.23
C ILE A 208 12.77 -8.61 9.84
N SER A 209 13.87 -8.75 10.57
CA SER A 209 15.13 -8.14 10.15
C SER A 209 15.62 -8.71 8.82
N LEU A 210 15.48 -10.03 8.62
CA LEU A 210 15.79 -10.69 7.36
C LEU A 210 14.88 -10.22 6.22
N GLN A 211 13.58 -10.00 6.49
CA GLN A 211 12.64 -9.51 5.49
C GLN A 211 13.05 -8.12 4.96
N GLY A 212 13.39 -7.19 5.84
CA GLY A 212 13.83 -5.85 5.43
C GLY A 212 15.10 -5.89 4.58
N LEU A 213 16.02 -6.79 4.87
CA LEU A 213 17.24 -6.97 4.07
C LEU A 213 16.96 -7.66 2.73
N ALA A 214 16.14 -8.71 2.73
CA ALA A 214 15.79 -9.45 1.52
C ALA A 214 15.04 -8.57 0.51
N ASN A 215 14.19 -7.67 1.01
CA ASN A 215 13.35 -6.80 0.19
C ASN A 215 14.01 -5.47 -0.20
N ARG A 216 15.27 -5.23 0.13
CA ARG A 216 15.92 -3.93 -0.11
C ARG A 216 15.79 -3.43 -1.54
N ASP A 217 15.98 -4.31 -2.52
CA ASP A 217 16.03 -3.95 -3.93
C ASP A 217 14.81 -4.45 -4.74
N ALA A 218 14.04 -5.39 -4.21
CA ALA A 218 12.89 -5.99 -4.88
C ALA A 218 12.01 -6.76 -3.90
N ALA A 219 10.75 -6.98 -4.25
CA ALA A 219 9.81 -7.79 -3.48
C ALA A 219 10.20 -9.28 -3.51
N LYS A 220 10.76 -9.81 -2.42
CA LYS A 220 11.30 -11.18 -2.35
C LYS A 220 10.74 -12.03 -1.22
N LEU A 221 10.43 -11.44 -0.06
CA LEU A 221 9.95 -12.16 1.13
C LEU A 221 8.71 -11.47 1.71
N TYR A 222 7.60 -12.19 1.73
CA TYR A 222 6.31 -11.75 2.27
C TYR A 222 5.93 -12.57 3.49
N PHE A 223 5.32 -11.96 4.52
CA PHE A 223 4.80 -12.67 5.68
C PHE A 223 3.28 -12.66 5.73
N VAL A 224 2.71 -13.84 6.03
CA VAL A 224 1.31 -13.99 6.43
C VAL A 224 1.28 -13.99 7.94
N TYR A 225 0.63 -12.98 8.50
CA TYR A 225 0.53 -12.78 9.94
C TYR A 225 -0.60 -13.62 10.55
N PRO A 226 -0.50 -14.03 11.82
CA PRO A 226 -1.55 -14.76 12.50
C PRO A 226 -2.79 -13.87 12.73
N LYS A 227 -3.98 -14.49 12.73
CA LYS A 227 -5.25 -13.77 12.89
C LYS A 227 -5.38 -12.98 14.18
N SER A 228 -4.74 -13.45 15.26
CA SER A 228 -4.69 -12.76 16.57
C SER A 228 -4.03 -11.37 16.53
N TRP A 229 -3.46 -11.00 15.40
CA TRP A 229 -2.84 -9.70 15.14
C TRP A 229 -3.71 -8.76 14.32
N ASP A 230 -4.96 -9.15 14.03
CA ASP A 230 -5.91 -8.38 13.23
C ASP A 230 -5.45 -8.04 11.80
N PHE A 231 -4.35 -8.65 11.33
CA PHE A 231 -3.83 -8.46 9.96
C PHE A 231 -4.38 -9.50 8.99
N ASN A 232 -5.68 -9.77 9.08
CA ASN A 232 -6.35 -10.74 8.22
C ASN A 232 -6.39 -10.35 6.74
N TYR A 233 -5.94 -9.15 6.38
CA TYR A 233 -5.76 -8.73 5.00
C TYR A 233 -4.46 -9.28 4.36
N THR A 234 -3.50 -9.80 5.12
CA THR A 234 -2.23 -10.28 4.54
C THR A 234 -2.39 -11.48 3.60
N PRO A 235 -3.25 -12.49 3.86
CA PRO A 235 -3.51 -13.55 2.89
C PRO A 235 -4.19 -13.04 1.60
N PRO A 236 -5.31 -12.29 1.62
CA PRO A 236 -5.95 -11.80 0.39
C PRO A 236 -5.07 -10.84 -0.42
N VAL A 237 -4.20 -10.05 0.22
CA VAL A 237 -3.22 -9.22 -0.49
C VAL A 237 -2.14 -10.07 -1.16
N LEU A 238 -1.67 -11.15 -0.51
CA LEU A 238 -0.77 -12.13 -1.11
C LEU A 238 -1.39 -12.75 -2.37
N ASP A 239 -2.66 -13.16 -2.27
CA ASP A 239 -3.42 -13.71 -3.39
C ASP A 239 -3.55 -12.68 -4.53
N TYR A 240 -3.82 -11.43 -4.19
CA TYR A 240 -3.85 -10.36 -5.19
C TYR A 240 -2.50 -10.17 -5.90
N TYR A 241 -1.41 -10.22 -5.16
CA TYR A 241 -0.07 -10.14 -5.76
C TYR A 241 0.22 -11.34 -6.67
N ARG A 242 -0.21 -12.53 -6.31
CA ARG A 242 -0.11 -13.71 -7.16
C ARG A 242 -0.95 -13.56 -8.43
N ASP A 243 -2.24 -13.24 -8.28
CA ASP A 243 -3.24 -13.35 -9.35
C ASP A 243 -3.30 -12.10 -10.25
N LYS A 244 -3.03 -10.91 -9.71
CA LYS A 244 -3.13 -9.63 -10.42
C LYS A 244 -1.78 -8.96 -10.69
N LYS A 245 -0.76 -9.29 -9.90
CA LYS A 245 0.62 -8.79 -10.09
C LYS A 245 1.56 -9.86 -10.60
N TYR A 246 1.04 -11.06 -10.85
CA TYR A 246 1.74 -12.17 -11.50
C TYR A 246 2.98 -12.67 -10.76
N TYR A 247 3.00 -12.53 -9.43
CA TYR A 247 4.05 -13.12 -8.61
C TYR A 247 3.88 -14.63 -8.51
N THR A 248 5.01 -15.35 -8.52
CA THR A 248 5.07 -16.76 -8.14
C THR A 248 5.63 -16.86 -6.75
N PHE A 249 4.86 -17.43 -5.82
CA PHE A 249 5.28 -17.54 -4.43
C PHE A 249 5.69 -18.97 -4.08
N ARG A 250 6.90 -19.11 -3.53
CA ARG A 250 7.38 -20.35 -2.91
C ARG A 250 7.23 -20.23 -1.39
N ARG A 251 6.60 -21.22 -0.77
CA ARG A 251 6.46 -21.28 0.68
C ARG A 251 7.79 -21.62 1.34
N LEU A 252 8.14 -20.90 2.40
CA LEU A 252 9.21 -21.24 3.33
C LEU A 252 8.58 -21.73 4.64
N SER A 253 9.18 -22.75 5.26
CA SER A 253 8.60 -23.41 6.43
C SER A 253 9.40 -23.18 7.70
N THR A 254 10.70 -22.84 7.60
CA THR A 254 11.56 -22.64 8.77
C THR A 254 12.45 -21.41 8.63
N PRO A 255 12.91 -20.83 9.76
CA PRO A 255 13.85 -19.72 9.77
C PRO A 255 15.17 -20.04 9.03
N GLU A 256 15.65 -21.28 9.13
CA GLU A 256 16.85 -21.74 8.45
C GLU A 256 16.70 -21.72 6.94
N GLN A 257 15.53 -22.19 6.42
CA GLN A 257 15.22 -22.10 4.99
C GLN A 257 15.16 -20.65 4.52
N ALA A 258 14.61 -19.74 5.32
CA ALA A 258 14.57 -18.33 5.00
C ALA A 258 15.99 -17.75 4.94
N LEU A 259 16.82 -18.00 5.95
CA LEU A 259 18.22 -17.56 5.96
C LEU A 259 19.00 -18.08 4.75
N GLN A 260 18.93 -19.38 4.47
CA GLN A 260 19.62 -19.98 3.32
C GLN A 260 19.16 -19.38 2.00
N THR A 261 17.85 -19.11 1.86
CA THR A 261 17.29 -18.52 0.65
C THR A 261 17.78 -17.10 0.40
N PHE A 262 17.96 -16.30 1.46
CA PHE A 262 18.31 -14.89 1.37
C PHE A 262 19.71 -14.56 1.95
N LYS A 263 20.56 -15.55 2.07
CA LYS A 263 21.90 -15.41 2.63
C LYS A 263 22.72 -14.30 1.96
N GLU A 264 22.61 -14.15 0.65
CA GLU A 264 23.32 -13.14 -0.12
C GLU A 264 22.92 -11.69 0.27
N SER A 265 21.74 -11.50 0.89
CA SER A 265 21.28 -10.21 1.40
C SER A 265 21.82 -9.88 2.79
N VAL A 266 22.51 -10.82 3.46
CA VAL A 266 22.94 -10.73 4.86
C VAL A 266 24.45 -10.76 4.95
N ARG A 267 25.05 -9.74 5.61
CA ARG A 267 26.51 -9.66 5.83
C ARG A 267 26.96 -10.03 7.24
N GLY A 268 26.02 -10.36 8.12
CA GLY A 268 26.33 -10.71 9.51
C GLY A 268 25.12 -10.67 10.42
N TYR A 269 25.36 -10.59 11.70
CA TYR A 269 24.32 -10.54 12.71
C TYR A 269 24.69 -9.62 13.87
N VAL A 270 23.67 -9.09 14.57
CA VAL A 270 23.77 -8.27 15.78
C VAL A 270 23.09 -9.04 16.92
N VAL A 271 23.80 -9.25 18.01
CA VAL A 271 23.28 -9.96 19.18
C VAL A 271 22.72 -8.98 20.19
N TRP A 272 21.44 -9.11 20.54
CA TRP A 272 20.81 -8.33 21.59
C TRP A 272 20.76 -9.08 22.93
N ASP A 273 20.56 -8.37 24.01
CA ASP A 273 20.53 -8.92 25.37
C ASP A 273 19.07 -9.10 25.85
N ARG A 274 18.65 -10.34 26.14
CA ARG A 274 17.31 -10.65 26.65
C ARG A 274 16.97 -9.93 27.96
N ASN A 275 17.98 -9.58 28.76
CA ASN A 275 17.80 -8.89 30.03
C ASN A 275 17.68 -7.37 29.87
N VAL A 276 17.97 -6.85 28.69
CA VAL A 276 17.92 -5.42 28.38
C VAL A 276 17.07 -5.21 27.13
N ARG A 277 15.75 -5.08 27.33
CA ARG A 277 14.76 -4.95 26.24
C ARG A 277 15.16 -3.93 25.18
N THR A 278 15.63 -2.76 25.60
CA THR A 278 16.01 -1.66 24.71
C THR A 278 17.16 -2.03 23.78
N SER A 279 17.99 -3.02 24.16
CA SER A 279 19.05 -3.54 23.28
C SER A 279 18.49 -4.17 21.99
N LEU A 280 17.30 -4.79 22.05
CA LEU A 280 16.63 -5.33 20.86
C LEU A 280 16.28 -4.22 19.86
N ILE A 281 15.75 -3.10 20.35
CA ILE A 281 15.36 -1.98 19.49
C ILE A 281 16.58 -1.34 18.83
N VAL A 282 17.64 -1.12 19.62
CA VAL A 282 18.92 -0.62 19.12
C VAL A 282 19.58 -1.60 18.13
N ALA A 283 19.42 -2.91 18.35
CA ALA A 283 19.94 -3.92 17.43
C ALA A 283 19.36 -3.79 16.02
N PHE A 284 18.08 -3.41 15.87
CA PHE A 284 17.50 -3.12 14.54
C PHE A 284 18.18 -1.93 13.85
N THR A 285 18.50 -0.86 14.60
CA THR A 285 19.25 0.27 14.01
C THR A 285 20.61 -0.18 13.49
N ILE A 286 21.38 -0.89 14.30
CA ILE A 286 22.71 -1.36 13.91
C ILE A 286 22.61 -2.34 12.73
N ALA A 287 21.69 -3.28 12.83
CA ALA A 287 21.50 -4.33 11.83
C ALA A 287 21.10 -3.75 10.47
N GLY A 288 20.22 -2.76 10.43
CA GLY A 288 19.84 -2.06 9.19
C GLY A 288 21.04 -1.41 8.50
N LEU A 289 21.90 -0.76 9.27
CA LEU A 289 23.10 -0.09 8.77
C LEU A 289 24.20 -1.06 8.33
N GLU A 290 24.34 -2.19 9.02
CA GLU A 290 25.41 -3.17 8.79
C GLU A 290 25.01 -4.33 7.84
N GLN A 291 23.80 -4.30 7.28
CA GLN A 291 23.20 -5.41 6.51
C GLN A 291 23.22 -6.71 7.30
N ALA A 292 22.87 -6.65 8.57
CA ALA A 292 22.90 -7.76 9.50
C ALA A 292 21.48 -8.14 9.96
N VAL A 293 21.31 -9.37 10.41
CA VAL A 293 20.08 -9.82 11.07
C VAL A 293 20.16 -9.63 12.57
N VAL A 294 19.01 -9.41 13.20
CA VAL A 294 18.88 -9.27 14.64
C VAL A 294 18.68 -10.65 15.28
N VAL A 295 19.53 -11.03 16.19
CA VAL A 295 19.50 -12.35 16.85
C VAL A 295 19.71 -12.22 18.35
N ASP A 296 19.23 -13.20 19.09
CA ASP A 296 19.65 -13.44 20.46
C ASP A 296 20.66 -14.59 20.53
N GLU A 297 21.09 -14.97 21.73
CA GLU A 297 22.07 -16.03 21.93
C GLU A 297 21.62 -17.39 21.38
N SER A 298 20.31 -17.68 21.36
CA SER A 298 19.78 -18.97 20.90
C SER A 298 19.96 -19.19 19.39
N LEU A 299 20.08 -18.13 18.61
CA LEU A 299 20.22 -18.15 17.16
C LEU A 299 21.69 -18.06 16.68
N ILE A 300 22.64 -17.77 17.56
CA ILE A 300 24.08 -17.69 17.22
C ILE A 300 24.58 -18.99 16.54
N PRO A 301 24.23 -20.21 17.01
CA PRO A 301 24.68 -21.44 16.33
C PRO A 301 24.23 -21.51 14.87
N MET A 302 23.00 -21.05 14.57
CA MET A 302 22.49 -21.00 13.20
C MET A 302 23.29 -19.99 12.35
N MET A 303 23.65 -18.84 12.90
CA MET A 303 24.47 -17.83 12.21
C MET A 303 25.86 -18.37 11.90
N ALA A 304 26.51 -18.99 12.87
CA ALA A 304 27.84 -19.58 12.73
C ALA A 304 27.84 -20.74 11.69
N ALA A 305 26.84 -21.63 11.73
CA ALA A 305 26.69 -22.71 10.76
C ALA A 305 26.50 -22.19 9.32
N ASN A 306 26.00 -20.96 9.15
CA ASN A 306 25.88 -20.31 7.86
C ASN A 306 27.08 -19.41 7.51
N GLY A 307 28.12 -19.37 8.32
CA GLY A 307 29.32 -18.56 8.09
C GLY A 307 29.10 -17.06 8.16
N LEU A 308 28.09 -16.60 8.89
CA LEU A 308 27.83 -15.19 9.11
C LEU A 308 28.74 -14.64 10.21
N VAL A 309 29.14 -13.37 10.07
CA VAL A 309 30.06 -12.69 10.99
C VAL A 309 29.26 -11.86 11.99
N GLU A 310 29.65 -11.91 13.27
CA GLU A 310 29.12 -11.01 14.29
C GLU A 310 29.54 -9.57 13.99
N LYS A 311 28.57 -8.66 13.96
CA LYS A 311 28.81 -7.21 13.76
C LYS A 311 28.86 -6.45 15.06
N GLU A 312 28.01 -6.78 16.00
CA GLU A 312 27.97 -6.21 17.32
C GLU A 312 27.33 -7.21 18.29
N ASP A 313 27.88 -7.34 19.49
CA ASP A 313 27.29 -8.08 20.61
C ASP A 313 26.94 -7.10 21.72
N LEU A 314 25.64 -6.92 22.00
CA LEU A 314 25.14 -6.02 23.02
C LEU A 314 24.96 -6.66 24.39
N ARG A 315 25.19 -7.98 24.53
CA ARG A 315 25.04 -8.69 25.81
C ARG A 315 26.00 -8.16 26.85
N GLY A 316 25.45 -7.82 28.03
CA GLY A 316 26.19 -7.29 29.14
C GLY A 316 26.69 -5.85 28.99
N LYS A 317 26.73 -5.28 27.78
CA LYS A 317 27.26 -3.93 27.52
C LYS A 317 26.35 -2.82 28.04
N LEU A 318 25.07 -3.03 28.04
CA LEU A 318 24.04 -2.02 28.35
C LEU A 318 23.36 -2.29 29.70
N THR A 319 23.81 -3.29 30.42
CA THR A 319 23.23 -3.70 31.70
C THR A 319 23.31 -2.54 32.72
N GLY A 320 22.16 -2.24 33.34
CA GLY A 320 22.04 -1.17 34.34
C GLY A 320 21.97 0.26 33.75
N TRP A 321 21.99 0.44 32.47
CA TRP A 321 21.77 1.74 31.86
C TRP A 321 20.28 2.05 31.78
N SER A 322 19.91 3.34 31.88
CA SER A 322 18.55 3.80 31.55
C SER A 322 18.32 3.75 30.04
N ASP A 323 17.04 3.67 29.62
CA ASP A 323 16.67 3.72 28.22
C ASP A 323 17.19 4.99 27.54
N ALA A 324 17.05 6.15 28.18
CA ALA A 324 17.59 7.41 27.67
C ALA A 324 19.10 7.32 27.38
N ARG A 325 19.89 6.72 28.31
CA ARG A 325 21.33 6.55 28.13
C ARG A 325 21.67 5.58 27.00
N ILE A 326 20.89 4.51 26.84
CA ILE A 326 21.08 3.51 25.75
C ILE A 326 20.81 4.17 24.40
N TYR A 327 19.69 4.87 24.25
CA TYR A 327 19.36 5.56 23.00
C TYR A 327 20.29 6.72 22.69
N GLN A 328 20.73 7.47 23.71
CA GLN A 328 21.73 8.52 23.50
C GLN A 328 23.05 7.92 22.97
N TRP A 329 23.55 6.85 23.55
CA TRP A 329 24.73 6.12 23.04
C TRP A 329 24.56 5.64 21.63
N ALA A 330 23.40 5.04 21.31
CA ALA A 330 23.11 4.55 19.98
C ALA A 330 23.03 5.70 18.96
N TYR A 331 22.38 6.81 19.34
CA TYR A 331 22.24 7.96 18.46
C TYR A 331 23.57 8.67 18.21
N ASP A 332 24.40 8.86 19.23
CA ASP A 332 25.74 9.47 19.10
C ASP A 332 26.64 8.65 18.15
N ARG A 333 26.48 7.32 18.14
CA ARG A 333 27.31 6.41 17.35
C ARG A 333 26.81 6.16 15.95
N TYR A 334 25.50 6.11 15.78
CA TYR A 334 24.87 5.64 14.52
C TYR A 334 23.94 6.67 13.89
N GLY A 335 23.46 7.67 14.61
CA GLY A 335 22.43 8.60 14.16
C GLY A 335 22.76 9.35 12.87
N ASP A 336 24.02 9.73 12.65
CA ASP A 336 24.44 10.42 11.41
C ASP A 336 24.42 9.52 10.17
N ARG A 337 24.37 8.21 10.35
CA ARG A 337 24.24 7.20 9.27
C ARG A 337 22.80 6.81 9.00
N CYS A 338 21.88 7.18 9.90
CA CYS A 338 20.48 6.85 9.78
C CYS A 338 19.74 7.79 8.81
N SER A 339 18.62 7.31 8.28
CA SER A 339 17.69 8.10 7.50
C SER A 339 17.21 9.34 8.26
N ARG A 340 16.99 10.44 7.53
CA ARG A 340 16.30 11.62 8.05
C ARG A 340 14.86 11.76 7.52
N ASP A 341 14.41 10.80 6.72
CA ASP A 341 13.05 10.77 6.18
C ASP A 341 12.15 9.82 6.94
N PHE A 342 12.75 8.83 7.63
CA PHE A 342 12.05 7.82 8.43
C PHE A 342 12.74 7.60 9.77
N ILE A 343 11.92 7.54 10.81
CA ILE A 343 12.30 7.02 12.12
C ILE A 343 11.25 5.99 12.55
N ILE A 344 11.69 4.93 13.22
CA ILE A 344 10.79 3.86 13.67
C ILE A 344 10.60 3.97 15.18
N TRP A 345 9.33 4.05 15.59
CA TRP A 345 8.94 4.05 16.99
C TRP A 345 8.29 2.71 17.34
N LEU A 346 9.04 1.80 17.92
CA LEU A 346 8.60 0.47 18.27
C LEU A 346 8.05 0.42 19.69
N GLY A 347 6.98 1.13 19.95
CA GLY A 347 6.27 1.05 21.21
C GLY A 347 5.66 -0.33 21.43
N GLY A 348 5.89 -0.92 22.59
CA GLY A 348 5.34 -2.23 22.93
C GLY A 348 3.99 -2.12 23.61
N GLU A 349 2.99 -2.85 23.14
CA GLU A 349 1.69 -2.97 23.77
C GLU A 349 1.75 -3.90 24.99
N HIS A 350 1.15 -3.51 26.14
CA HIS A 350 0.92 -4.35 27.33
C HIS A 350 2.13 -5.20 27.80
N GLY A 351 3.35 -4.69 27.65
CA GLY A 351 4.55 -5.43 28.06
C GLY A 351 5.05 -6.46 27.07
N ARG A 352 4.35 -6.70 26.01
CA ARG A 352 4.83 -7.36 24.79
C ARG A 352 5.76 -6.39 24.08
N ILE A 353 6.92 -6.86 23.64
CA ILE A 353 8.02 -5.97 23.36
C ILE A 353 7.97 -5.34 22.01
N MET A 354 7.31 -5.93 21.07
CA MET A 354 7.24 -5.38 19.73
C MET A 354 6.07 -5.96 18.95
N LYS A 355 5.31 -5.08 18.31
CA LYS A 355 4.62 -5.45 17.10
C LYS A 355 5.47 -4.91 15.95
N PRO A 356 6.22 -5.76 15.25
CA PRO A 356 7.25 -5.31 14.31
C PRO A 356 6.72 -4.91 12.94
N GLY A 357 5.45 -4.61 12.82
CA GLY A 357 4.78 -4.37 11.55
C GLY A 357 5.31 -3.20 10.70
N VAL A 358 6.33 -2.49 11.17
CA VAL A 358 7.03 -1.44 10.39
C VAL A 358 8.55 -1.62 10.43
N ALA A 359 9.04 -2.65 11.13
CA ALA A 359 10.48 -2.83 11.32
C ALA A 359 11.18 -3.27 10.02
N ASP A 360 10.54 -4.05 9.17
CA ASP A 360 11.04 -4.42 7.84
C ASP A 360 11.30 -3.17 6.98
N TRP A 361 10.39 -2.18 7.05
CA TRP A 361 10.56 -0.89 6.37
C TRP A 361 11.74 -0.11 6.93
N GLY A 362 11.84 -0.03 8.26
CA GLY A 362 12.96 0.65 8.92
C GLY A 362 14.31 0.04 8.59
N MET A 363 14.39 -1.31 8.56
CA MET A 363 15.59 -2.04 8.15
C MET A 363 15.99 -1.72 6.71
N MET A 364 15.02 -1.71 5.80
CA MET A 364 15.24 -1.42 4.37
C MET A 364 15.77 0.00 4.18
N ASN A 365 15.26 0.97 4.95
CA ASN A 365 15.54 2.40 4.80
C ASN A 365 16.57 2.95 5.78
N HIS A 366 17.31 2.12 6.50
CA HIS A 366 18.34 2.54 7.47
C HIS A 366 17.80 3.51 8.53
N ALA A 367 16.59 3.27 9.03
CA ALA A 367 15.98 4.14 10.03
C ALA A 367 16.66 4.00 11.40
N PHE A 368 16.60 5.06 12.20
CA PHE A 368 16.85 4.94 13.63
C PHE A 368 15.62 4.35 14.31
N PHE A 369 15.82 3.37 15.18
CA PHE A 369 14.75 2.71 15.94
C PHE A 369 14.74 3.18 17.37
N SER A 370 13.57 3.48 17.90
CA SER A 370 13.36 4.03 19.25
C SER A 370 12.07 3.51 19.88
N ASP A 371 11.95 3.63 21.18
CA ASP A 371 10.71 3.66 21.95
C ASP A 371 10.83 4.64 23.15
N LEU A 372 11.57 5.72 22.94
CA LEU A 372 11.70 6.80 23.91
C LEU A 372 10.32 7.30 24.35
N SER A 373 10.18 7.61 25.62
CA SER A 373 9.00 8.29 26.13
C SER A 373 8.89 9.69 25.54
N THR A 374 7.71 10.01 25.02
CA THR A 374 7.35 11.34 24.52
C THR A 374 6.57 12.16 25.54
N LYS A 375 6.46 11.64 26.77
CA LYS A 375 5.82 12.31 27.91
C LYS A 375 6.74 13.37 28.50
N PRO A 376 6.33 14.65 28.60
CA PRO A 376 7.19 15.71 29.13
C PRO A 376 7.74 15.49 30.53
N ALA A 377 7.07 14.66 31.35
CA ALA A 377 7.52 14.32 32.71
C ALA A 377 8.75 13.41 32.71
N ASP A 378 8.96 12.63 31.66
CA ASP A 378 10.08 11.72 31.48
C ASP A 378 11.24 12.46 30.80
N LYS A 379 11.73 13.49 31.47
CA LYS A 379 12.52 14.57 30.87
C LYS A 379 13.74 14.10 30.05
N GLU A 380 14.49 13.10 30.50
CA GLU A 380 15.69 12.65 29.78
C GLU A 380 15.35 11.99 28.44
N GLU A 381 14.31 11.15 28.43
CA GLU A 381 13.85 10.51 27.21
C GLU A 381 13.16 11.52 26.26
N TYR A 382 12.31 12.40 26.82
CA TYR A 382 11.63 13.45 26.07
C TYR A 382 12.60 14.40 25.36
N ASP A 383 13.61 14.93 26.11
CA ASP A 383 14.61 15.86 25.57
C ASP A 383 15.44 15.19 24.44
N LEU A 384 15.71 13.89 24.56
CA LEU A 384 16.38 13.14 23.49
C LEU A 384 15.49 12.91 22.28
N ALA A 385 14.24 12.52 22.51
CA ALA A 385 13.24 12.36 21.44
C ALA A 385 13.05 13.67 20.66
N ASP A 386 12.88 14.80 21.37
CA ASP A 386 12.73 16.13 20.80
C ASP A 386 13.93 16.50 19.90
N ARG A 387 15.17 16.29 20.38
CA ARG A 387 16.38 16.55 19.58
C ARG A 387 16.51 15.67 18.36
N ILE A 388 16.09 14.39 18.43
CA ILE A 388 16.14 13.47 17.30
C ILE A 388 15.13 13.93 16.25
N LEU A 389 13.91 14.27 16.65
CA LEU A 389 12.85 14.72 15.76
C LEU A 389 13.17 16.07 15.10
N ASP A 390 13.85 16.98 15.83
CA ASP A 390 14.28 18.29 15.27
C ASP A 390 15.27 18.15 14.09
N ARG A 391 16.02 17.06 14.02
CA ARG A 391 16.97 16.79 12.93
C ARG A 391 16.36 16.11 11.70
N MET A 392 15.09 15.73 11.76
CA MET A 392 14.41 15.10 10.63
C MET A 392 14.12 16.10 9.52
N ASN A 393 14.06 15.62 8.29
CA ASN A 393 13.67 16.44 7.15
C ASN A 393 12.20 16.89 7.26
N PRO A 394 11.80 18.02 6.65
CA PRO A 394 10.40 18.44 6.62
C PRO A 394 9.49 17.35 6.05
N LEU A 395 8.31 17.15 6.65
CA LEU A 395 7.31 16.15 6.28
C LEU A 395 7.76 14.69 6.44
N SER A 396 8.87 14.42 7.13
CA SER A 396 9.34 13.07 7.42
C SER A 396 8.32 12.29 8.25
N MET A 397 8.45 10.97 8.22
CA MET A 397 7.52 10.06 8.88
C MET A 397 8.13 9.43 10.12
N VAL A 398 7.39 9.48 11.20
CA VAL A 398 7.58 8.63 12.38
C VAL A 398 6.66 7.42 12.22
N MET A 399 7.23 6.25 11.97
CA MET A 399 6.47 5.04 11.72
C MET A 399 6.43 4.15 12.97
N GLY A 400 5.28 3.54 13.21
CA GLY A 400 5.03 2.74 14.40
C GLY A 400 4.11 3.45 15.39
N TRP A 401 4.33 3.28 16.69
CA TRP A 401 3.40 3.80 17.68
C TRP A 401 4.10 4.13 19.00
N HIS A 402 3.43 4.90 19.84
CA HIS A 402 3.89 5.29 21.16
C HIS A 402 4.20 4.11 22.08
N SER A 403 4.96 4.32 23.13
CA SER A 403 5.25 3.29 24.11
C SER A 403 4.16 3.21 25.18
N TYR A 404 3.25 2.25 25.08
CA TYR A 404 2.13 2.07 26.01
C TYR A 404 2.51 1.99 27.51
N LYS A 405 3.78 1.67 27.83
CA LYS A 405 4.25 1.62 29.20
C LYS A 405 4.79 2.94 29.72
N LYS A 406 5.21 3.83 28.83
CA LYS A 406 5.93 5.07 29.18
C LYS A 406 5.06 6.29 28.95
N ASP A 407 4.39 6.36 27.82
CA ASP A 407 3.63 7.53 27.35
C ASP A 407 2.26 7.14 26.81
N GLN A 408 1.55 8.11 26.27
CA GLN A 408 0.25 7.95 25.62
C GLN A 408 0.31 8.43 24.18
N GLU A 409 -0.64 7.97 23.37
CA GLU A 409 -0.86 8.45 22.01
C GLU A 409 -0.82 9.96 21.89
N ARG A 410 -1.51 10.66 22.80
CA ARG A 410 -1.53 12.12 22.89
C ARG A 410 -0.13 12.71 22.94
N ASP A 411 0.72 12.18 23.83
CA ASP A 411 2.06 12.71 24.07
C ASP A 411 2.92 12.52 22.81
N HIS A 412 2.84 11.33 22.20
CA HIS A 412 3.60 10.94 21.03
C HIS A 412 3.22 11.77 19.80
N VAL A 413 1.95 11.77 19.40
CA VAL A 413 1.51 12.49 18.20
C VAL A 413 1.66 14.01 18.38
N ARG A 414 1.47 14.52 19.61
CA ARG A 414 1.69 15.94 19.91
C ARG A 414 3.16 16.35 19.70
N LEU A 415 4.11 15.56 20.23
CA LEU A 415 5.54 15.86 20.07
C LEU A 415 5.93 15.80 18.58
N VAL A 416 5.55 14.74 17.87
CA VAL A 416 5.83 14.60 16.44
C VAL A 416 5.24 15.76 15.63
N SER A 417 3.99 16.12 15.91
CA SER A 417 3.30 17.25 15.24
C SER A 417 3.96 18.59 15.52
N SER A 418 4.53 18.81 16.70
CA SER A 418 5.22 20.06 17.05
C SER A 418 6.47 20.30 16.19
N HIS A 419 7.04 19.25 15.62
CA HIS A 419 8.11 19.34 14.64
C HIS A 419 7.61 19.47 13.19
N GLY A 420 6.27 19.44 12.96
CA GLY A 420 5.67 19.44 11.62
C GLY A 420 5.94 18.13 10.87
N LEU A 421 6.13 17.07 11.62
CA LEU A 421 6.26 15.69 11.12
C LEU A 421 4.92 14.98 11.24
N ARG A 422 4.84 13.74 10.75
CA ARG A 422 3.62 12.94 10.73
C ARG A 422 3.88 11.53 11.23
N VAL A 423 2.91 10.98 11.93
CA VAL A 423 2.94 9.58 12.35
C VAL A 423 2.26 8.73 11.28
N GLU A 424 2.78 7.55 11.00
CA GLU A 424 2.10 6.58 10.15
C GLU A 424 2.12 5.19 10.78
N GLY A 425 0.96 4.65 10.79
CA GLY A 425 0.75 3.22 10.85
C GLY A 425 1.03 2.59 12.13
N LEU A 426 0.49 2.95 13.20
CA LEU A 426 0.42 1.98 14.28
C LEU A 426 1.47 0.86 14.05
N HIS A 427 1.62 -0.10 14.86
CA HIS A 427 2.35 -1.35 14.54
C HIS A 427 1.67 -2.20 13.43
N THR A 428 0.76 -1.65 12.62
CA THR A 428 -0.25 -2.33 11.78
C THR A 428 0.03 -2.34 10.29
N LEU A 429 1.24 -1.97 9.87
CA LEU A 429 1.64 -1.94 8.46
C LEU A 429 2.69 -3.02 8.12
N PRO A 430 2.35 -4.32 8.21
CA PRO A 430 3.31 -5.39 7.89
C PRO A 430 3.60 -5.45 6.39
N ASN A 431 4.77 -6.00 6.06
CA ASN A 431 5.23 -6.21 4.68
C ASN A 431 5.42 -4.92 3.86
N LEU A 432 5.67 -3.77 4.48
CA LEU A 432 5.90 -2.54 3.70
C LEU A 432 7.11 -2.64 2.80
N SER A 433 8.20 -3.27 3.25
CA SER A 433 9.40 -3.50 2.43
C SER A 433 9.11 -4.32 1.18
N PHE A 434 8.18 -5.27 1.24
CA PHE A 434 7.72 -6.04 0.09
C PHE A 434 6.76 -5.21 -0.79
N SER A 435 5.71 -4.68 -0.19
CA SER A 435 4.60 -4.03 -0.87
C SER A 435 5.02 -2.76 -1.61
N HIS A 436 6.07 -2.07 -1.14
CA HIS A 436 6.65 -0.91 -1.79
C HIS A 436 7.16 -1.20 -3.20
N HIS A 437 7.73 -2.37 -3.42
CA HIS A 437 8.24 -2.80 -4.72
C HIS A 437 7.16 -3.36 -5.66
N VAL A 438 5.92 -3.50 -5.19
CA VAL A 438 4.81 -3.97 -6.03
C VAL A 438 4.04 -2.76 -6.54
N ALA A 439 4.32 -2.35 -7.77
CA ALA A 439 3.70 -1.19 -8.39
C ALA A 439 2.19 -1.39 -8.64
N ALA A 440 1.44 -0.31 -8.59
CA ALA A 440 0.08 -0.29 -9.12
C ALA A 440 0.10 -0.60 -10.62
N THR A 441 -1.01 -1.09 -11.16
CA THR A 441 -1.17 -1.34 -12.59
C THR A 441 -1.01 -0.02 -13.34
N PRO A 442 -0.14 0.08 -14.36
CA PRO A 442 0.03 1.29 -15.13
C PRO A 442 -1.29 1.78 -15.72
N GLY A 443 -1.57 3.05 -15.50
CA GLY A 443 -2.83 3.65 -15.89
C GLY A 443 -4.00 3.33 -14.93
N PHE A 444 -3.76 2.63 -13.83
CA PHE A 444 -4.78 2.49 -12.79
C PHE A 444 -5.11 3.87 -12.22
N VAL A 445 -6.40 4.16 -12.17
CA VAL A 445 -6.92 5.42 -11.62
C VAL A 445 -7.75 5.07 -10.39
N TYR A 446 -7.36 5.58 -9.26
CA TYR A 446 -8.15 5.45 -8.04
C TYR A 446 -9.49 6.17 -8.24
N ARG A 447 -10.60 5.46 -8.01
CA ARG A 447 -11.96 5.99 -8.14
C ARG A 447 -12.75 5.66 -6.90
N ASN A 448 -13.16 6.69 -6.18
CA ASN A 448 -14.09 6.54 -5.07
C ASN A 448 -15.53 6.43 -5.59
N HIS A 449 -16.39 5.73 -4.87
CA HIS A 449 -17.82 5.61 -5.22
C HIS A 449 -18.59 6.85 -4.78
N HIS A 450 -18.57 7.90 -5.60
CA HIS A 450 -19.34 9.10 -5.33
C HIS A 450 -20.82 8.90 -5.59
N ASN A 451 -21.65 9.01 -4.54
CA ASN A 451 -23.11 8.90 -4.62
C ASN A 451 -23.75 10.20 -5.09
N ILE A 452 -23.04 11.34 -4.95
CA ILE A 452 -23.50 12.63 -5.43
C ILE A 452 -22.47 13.27 -6.36
N GLY A 453 -22.92 13.64 -7.56
CA GLY A 453 -22.07 14.28 -8.58
C GLY A 453 -21.70 15.74 -8.22
N PRO A 454 -20.62 16.26 -8.83
CA PRO A 454 -20.25 17.67 -8.68
C PRO A 454 -21.42 18.62 -9.03
N GLY A 455 -21.62 19.64 -8.21
CA GLY A 455 -22.67 20.67 -8.41
C GLY A 455 -24.11 20.17 -8.18
N LYS A 456 -24.32 18.90 -7.84
CA LYS A 456 -25.64 18.41 -7.44
C LYS A 456 -25.95 18.84 -6.00
N THR A 457 -27.22 19.09 -5.72
CA THR A 457 -27.75 19.38 -4.38
C THR A 457 -28.43 18.14 -3.82
N ALA A 458 -28.37 17.97 -2.51
CA ALA A 458 -29.12 16.95 -1.78
C ALA A 458 -30.03 17.69 -0.78
N VAL A 459 -31.32 17.57 -0.96
CA VAL A 459 -32.31 18.22 -0.10
C VAL A 459 -32.80 17.22 0.94
N PRO A 460 -32.50 17.44 2.24
CA PRO A 460 -32.94 16.52 3.28
C PRO A 460 -34.44 16.67 3.55
N GLN A 461 -35.05 15.58 4.02
CA GLN A 461 -36.40 15.54 4.58
C GLN A 461 -36.37 15.76 6.09
N ASP A 462 -37.53 15.77 6.72
CA ASP A 462 -37.67 15.89 8.18
C ASP A 462 -37.39 14.58 8.92
N LYS A 463 -36.12 14.16 8.90
CA LYS A 463 -35.62 12.86 9.44
C LYS A 463 -34.34 13.04 10.23
N VAL A 464 -33.92 11.95 10.88
CA VAL A 464 -32.56 11.75 11.39
C VAL A 464 -31.76 11.03 10.30
N TYR A 465 -30.74 11.68 9.79
CA TYR A 465 -29.80 11.07 8.86
C TYR A 465 -28.61 10.53 9.63
N ILE A 466 -28.26 9.28 9.37
CA ILE A 466 -27.09 8.61 9.96
C ILE A 466 -26.07 8.38 8.87
N SER A 467 -24.79 8.58 9.18
CA SER A 467 -23.67 8.05 8.40
C SER A 467 -22.64 7.44 9.33
N CYS A 468 -22.02 6.34 8.89
CA CYS A 468 -21.07 5.57 9.69
C CYS A 468 -19.70 5.61 9.02
N ILE A 469 -18.66 5.88 9.82
CA ILE A 469 -17.27 5.84 9.38
C ILE A 469 -16.52 4.79 10.21
N GLN A 470 -15.90 3.84 9.53
CA GLN A 470 -14.98 2.86 10.13
C GLN A 470 -13.58 3.44 10.17
N THR A 471 -13.06 3.60 11.37
CA THR A 471 -11.68 4.03 11.58
C THR A 471 -10.73 2.84 11.69
N ASP A 472 -9.46 3.03 11.39
CA ASP A 472 -8.39 2.02 11.39
C ASP A 472 -8.71 0.75 10.55
N GLY A 473 -9.82 0.76 9.82
CA GLY A 473 -10.42 -0.43 9.21
C GLY A 473 -9.54 -1.15 8.20
N MET A 474 -8.76 -0.43 7.41
CA MET A 474 -7.85 -1.04 6.43
C MET A 474 -6.62 -1.63 7.12
N GLY A 475 -6.03 -0.92 8.06
CA GLY A 475 -4.82 -1.33 8.76
C GLY A 475 -5.04 -2.50 9.74
N LEU A 476 -6.25 -2.63 10.29
CA LEU A 476 -6.62 -3.66 11.26
C LEU A 476 -7.56 -4.74 10.69
N GLY A 477 -7.70 -4.80 9.36
CA GLY A 477 -8.40 -5.90 8.69
C GLY A 477 -9.93 -5.85 8.72
N ALA A 478 -10.56 -4.82 9.25
CA ALA A 478 -12.03 -4.68 9.26
C ALA A 478 -12.66 -4.72 7.86
N TRP A 479 -11.89 -4.35 6.83
CA TRP A 479 -12.25 -4.48 5.42
C TRP A 479 -12.69 -5.89 5.00
N HIS A 480 -12.17 -6.93 5.66
CA HIS A 480 -12.44 -8.34 5.35
C HIS A 480 -13.49 -8.97 6.31
N GLU A 481 -14.03 -8.17 7.22
CA GLU A 481 -15.03 -8.63 8.16
C GLU A 481 -16.44 -8.72 7.52
N PRO A 482 -17.37 -9.52 8.11
CA PRO A 482 -18.70 -9.76 7.55
C PRO A 482 -19.55 -8.50 7.39
N GLY A 483 -20.37 -8.47 6.33
CA GLY A 483 -21.39 -7.46 6.06
C GLY A 483 -20.90 -6.32 5.16
N ARG A 484 -19.61 -6.23 4.83
CA ARG A 484 -19.13 -5.19 3.93
C ARG A 484 -19.88 -5.22 2.58
N GLY A 485 -20.30 -4.04 2.14
CA GLY A 485 -21.08 -3.87 0.91
C GLY A 485 -22.59 -4.05 1.06
N GLU A 486 -23.10 -4.44 2.24
CA GLU A 486 -24.55 -4.61 2.46
C GLU A 486 -25.28 -3.28 2.69
N ILE A 487 -24.59 -2.28 3.21
CA ILE A 487 -25.13 -0.94 3.50
C ILE A 487 -24.14 0.14 3.08
N PRO A 488 -24.57 1.39 2.81
CA PRO A 488 -23.67 2.53 2.68
C PRO A 488 -22.76 2.68 3.89
N TYR A 489 -21.45 2.74 3.65
CA TYR A 489 -20.44 2.73 4.71
C TYR A 489 -19.19 3.47 4.30
N ALA A 490 -18.59 4.21 5.22
CA ALA A 490 -17.38 4.95 4.95
C ALA A 490 -16.16 4.35 5.65
N TRP A 491 -15.01 4.41 4.99
CA TRP A 491 -13.75 3.82 5.40
C TRP A 491 -12.64 4.87 5.41
N GLU A 492 -11.98 5.03 6.54
CA GLU A 492 -10.72 5.77 6.56
C GLU A 492 -9.67 5.09 5.70
N VAL A 493 -8.96 5.87 4.90
CA VAL A 493 -7.91 5.40 4.01
C VAL A 493 -6.55 5.74 4.59
N ILE A 494 -5.68 4.76 4.66
CA ILE A 494 -4.24 4.99 4.90
C ILE A 494 -3.66 5.60 3.61
N MET A 495 -3.79 6.92 3.45
CA MET A 495 -3.46 7.61 2.20
C MET A 495 -2.01 7.35 1.75
N ASN A 496 -1.10 7.12 2.69
CA ASN A 496 0.30 6.81 2.38
C ASN A 496 0.51 5.47 1.67
N TYR A 497 -0.46 4.54 1.66
CA TYR A 497 -0.38 3.33 0.83
C TYR A 497 -0.29 3.66 -0.66
N SER A 498 -0.74 4.83 -1.10
CA SER A 498 -0.60 5.26 -2.50
C SER A 498 0.84 5.23 -3.01
N TRP A 499 1.83 5.33 -2.11
CA TRP A 499 3.25 5.26 -2.45
C TRP A 499 4.04 4.25 -1.59
N LEU A 500 3.64 3.97 -0.35
CA LEU A 500 4.26 2.93 0.48
C LEU A 500 3.93 1.52 -0.03
N ALA A 501 2.71 1.30 -0.51
CA ALA A 501 2.21 0.00 -0.94
C ALA A 501 1.22 0.15 -2.11
N PRO A 502 1.66 0.65 -3.29
CA PRO A 502 0.74 1.08 -4.35
C PRO A 502 -0.21 -0.01 -4.85
N ALA A 503 0.28 -1.25 -5.00
CA ALA A 503 -0.57 -2.36 -5.44
C ALA A 503 -1.53 -2.83 -4.34
N MET A 504 -1.22 -2.62 -3.07
CA MET A 504 -2.17 -2.89 -1.98
C MET A 504 -3.26 -1.82 -1.94
N MET A 505 -2.94 -0.55 -2.18
CA MET A 505 -3.95 0.49 -2.35
C MET A 505 -4.86 0.18 -3.55
N GLU A 506 -4.29 -0.25 -4.68
CA GLU A 506 -5.07 -0.72 -5.84
C GLU A 506 -6.00 -1.87 -5.45
N TYR A 507 -5.54 -2.82 -4.64
CA TYR A 507 -6.36 -3.93 -4.15
C TYR A 507 -7.61 -3.42 -3.40
N PHE A 508 -7.48 -2.49 -2.47
CA PHE A 508 -8.62 -1.93 -1.73
C PHE A 508 -9.61 -1.24 -2.68
N TYR A 509 -9.12 -0.41 -3.60
CA TYR A 509 -9.98 0.26 -4.59
C TYR A 509 -10.64 -0.71 -5.57
N SER A 510 -9.93 -1.75 -6.01
CA SER A 510 -10.45 -2.75 -6.95
C SER A 510 -11.48 -3.69 -6.32
N THR A 511 -11.47 -3.85 -5.00
CA THR A 511 -12.40 -4.70 -4.26
C THR A 511 -13.51 -3.92 -3.58
N ALA A 512 -13.55 -2.60 -3.72
CA ALA A 512 -14.61 -1.77 -3.20
C ALA A 512 -15.94 -2.05 -3.89
N THR A 513 -17.01 -2.06 -3.10
CA THR A 513 -18.39 -2.20 -3.58
C THR A 513 -19.02 -0.82 -3.79
N PRO A 514 -20.15 -0.69 -4.48
CA PRO A 514 -20.85 0.60 -4.60
C PRO A 514 -21.27 1.25 -3.27
N ASN A 515 -21.32 0.47 -2.19
CA ASN A 515 -21.67 0.94 -0.85
C ASN A 515 -20.44 1.37 -0.02
N ASP A 516 -19.22 1.10 -0.49
CA ASP A 516 -17.99 1.52 0.17
C ASP A 516 -17.61 2.95 -0.28
N TYR A 517 -17.39 3.86 0.67
CA TYR A 517 -16.94 5.23 0.42
C TYR A 517 -15.64 5.50 1.18
N PHE A 518 -14.63 6.03 0.52
CA PHE A 518 -13.33 6.31 1.12
C PHE A 518 -13.22 7.75 1.61
N VAL A 519 -12.61 7.92 2.80
CA VAL A 519 -12.40 9.20 3.51
C VAL A 519 -10.92 9.42 3.72
N GLY A 520 -10.44 10.63 3.44
CA GLY A 520 -9.07 11.03 3.76
C GLY A 520 -8.91 11.27 5.27
N ALA A 521 -7.83 10.82 5.85
CA ALA A 521 -7.53 10.90 7.28
C ALA A 521 -6.00 10.90 7.52
N LEU A 522 -5.50 11.24 8.67
CA LEU A 522 -6.03 11.79 9.92
C LEU A 522 -5.33 13.11 10.22
N GLY A 523 -6.01 14.25 10.09
CA GLY A 523 -5.45 15.56 10.42
C GLY A 523 -4.31 16.08 9.52
N GLY A 524 -3.76 15.26 8.63
CA GLY A 524 -2.64 15.59 7.74
C GLY A 524 -2.37 14.49 6.71
N PRO A 525 -1.18 14.47 6.08
CA PRO A 525 -0.78 13.42 5.15
C PRO A 525 -0.28 12.17 5.89
N GLY A 526 -0.96 11.75 6.91
CA GLY A 526 -0.73 10.80 7.96
C GLY A 526 -1.32 11.34 9.25
N TYR A 527 -1.04 10.70 10.39
CA TYR A 527 -1.59 11.11 11.66
C TYR A 527 -0.88 12.35 12.22
N VAL A 528 -1.62 13.44 12.35
CA VAL A 528 -1.13 14.75 12.78
C VAL A 528 -2.17 15.40 13.70
N TYR A 529 -1.71 16.06 14.76
CA TYR A 529 -2.53 16.95 15.58
C TYR A 529 -2.35 18.41 15.12
N PRO A 530 -3.26 18.96 14.30
CA PRO A 530 -3.09 20.27 13.70
C PRO A 530 -2.92 21.42 14.69
N LYS A 531 -3.53 21.34 15.90
CA LYS A 531 -3.37 22.35 16.94
C LYS A 531 -1.94 22.38 17.51
N ALA A 532 -1.21 21.26 17.45
CA ALA A 532 0.17 21.16 17.93
C ALA A 532 1.20 21.54 16.85
N VAL A 533 0.81 21.61 15.59
CA VAL A 533 1.71 21.97 14.49
C VAL A 533 2.04 23.47 14.54
N PRO A 534 3.30 23.88 14.38
CA PRO A 534 3.67 25.28 14.19
C PRO A 534 2.95 25.90 13.00
N LYS A 535 2.43 27.14 13.18
CA LYS A 535 1.62 27.82 12.16
C LYS A 535 2.26 27.90 10.77
N ASN A 536 3.56 28.05 10.70
CA ASN A 536 4.33 28.12 9.46
C ASN A 536 4.51 26.76 8.78
N LYS A 537 4.31 25.64 9.48
CA LYS A 537 4.45 24.26 8.95
C LYS A 537 3.10 23.65 8.52
N LEU A 538 1.99 24.03 9.18
CA LEU A 538 0.66 23.48 8.91
C LEU A 538 0.21 23.58 7.44
N PRO A 539 0.42 24.69 6.71
CA PRO A 539 0.05 24.77 5.31
C PRO A 539 0.72 23.74 4.41
N GLY A 540 1.99 23.38 4.69
CA GLY A 540 2.73 22.36 3.96
C GLY A 540 2.16 20.95 4.16
N LEU A 541 1.77 20.63 5.40
CA LEU A 541 1.10 19.36 5.72
C LEU A 541 -0.26 19.26 5.03
N ILE A 542 -1.08 20.31 5.09
CA ILE A 542 -2.39 20.34 4.41
C ILE A 542 -2.23 20.22 2.89
N ALA A 543 -1.25 20.91 2.30
CA ALA A 543 -1.00 20.82 0.87
C ALA A 543 -0.62 19.38 0.46
N LYS A 544 0.22 18.70 1.25
CA LYS A 544 0.58 17.29 0.98
C LYS A 544 -0.61 16.35 1.13
N ALA A 545 -1.44 16.54 2.16
CA ALA A 545 -2.68 15.77 2.32
C ALA A 545 -3.64 15.98 1.12
N ARG A 546 -3.78 17.21 0.63
CA ARG A 546 -4.59 17.52 -0.56
C ARG A 546 -4.08 16.80 -1.81
N GLU A 547 -2.78 16.79 -2.07
CA GLU A 547 -2.21 16.04 -3.20
C GLU A 547 -2.59 14.55 -3.15
N MET A 548 -2.57 13.96 -1.96
CA MET A 548 -2.93 12.56 -1.77
C MET A 548 -4.44 12.34 -1.92
N MET A 549 -5.27 13.26 -1.45
CA MET A 549 -6.72 13.23 -1.67
C MET A 549 -7.07 13.33 -3.16
N ASP A 550 -6.42 14.24 -3.89
CA ASP A 550 -6.64 14.41 -5.33
C ASP A 550 -6.23 13.12 -6.09
N LEU A 551 -5.10 12.51 -5.73
CA LEU A 551 -4.66 11.23 -6.30
C LEU A 551 -5.64 10.10 -6.05
N LEU A 552 -6.20 10.02 -4.83
CA LEU A 552 -7.07 8.94 -4.35
C LEU A 552 -8.56 9.21 -4.58
N ASP A 553 -8.94 10.28 -5.30
CA ASP A 553 -10.32 10.70 -5.55
C ASP A 553 -11.15 10.87 -4.26
N LEU A 554 -10.55 11.42 -3.20
CA LEU A 554 -11.21 11.66 -1.91
C LEU A 554 -11.77 13.07 -1.86
N ARG A 555 -12.99 13.21 -1.30
CA ARG A 555 -13.68 14.51 -1.20
C ARG A 555 -14.09 14.90 0.22
N VAL A 556 -14.02 13.99 1.16
CA VAL A 556 -14.24 14.24 2.58
C VAL A 556 -12.95 13.97 3.32
N PHE A 557 -12.59 14.84 4.26
CA PHE A 557 -11.36 14.72 5.03
C PHE A 557 -11.65 14.74 6.52
N GLU A 558 -11.06 13.81 7.27
CA GLU A 558 -11.18 13.74 8.72
C GLU A 558 -10.01 14.43 9.42
N ILE A 559 -10.35 15.34 10.33
CA ILE A 559 -9.43 16.09 11.17
C ILE A 559 -9.55 15.54 12.58
N MET A 560 -8.46 14.99 13.11
CA MET A 560 -8.43 14.46 14.46
C MET A 560 -7.33 15.16 15.27
N ASP A 561 -7.62 15.54 16.51
CA ASP A 561 -6.65 16.24 17.35
C ASP A 561 -6.90 15.99 18.84
N TYR A 562 -6.06 15.20 19.47
CA TYR A 562 -6.03 14.97 20.90
C TYR A 562 -4.88 15.69 21.63
N SER A 563 -4.31 16.73 21.03
CA SER A 563 -3.17 17.46 21.61
C SER A 563 -3.45 18.07 22.98
N GLU A 564 -4.74 18.25 23.31
CA GLU A 564 -5.21 18.75 24.58
C GLU A 564 -6.12 17.71 25.27
N GLY A 565 -5.76 17.25 26.46
CA GLY A 565 -6.53 16.26 27.21
C GLY A 565 -6.06 14.82 26.99
N ALA A 566 -6.85 13.82 27.39
CA ALA A 566 -6.58 12.40 27.16
C ALA A 566 -7.24 11.93 25.86
N THR A 567 -6.78 10.81 25.29
CA THR A 567 -7.26 10.27 24.00
C THR A 567 -8.76 9.97 24.00
N THR A 568 -9.30 9.43 25.12
CA THR A 568 -10.73 9.09 25.23
C THR A 568 -11.56 10.16 25.94
N GLU A 569 -10.93 11.04 26.71
CA GLU A 569 -11.54 12.12 27.47
C GLU A 569 -11.03 13.48 26.98
N GLY A 570 -10.31 13.47 25.87
CA GLY A 570 -9.61 14.63 25.37
C GLY A 570 -10.52 15.63 24.68
N ASN A 571 -10.01 16.81 24.54
CA ASN A 571 -10.65 17.87 23.80
C ASN A 571 -10.29 17.76 22.32
N THR A 572 -11.12 17.06 21.53
CA THR A 572 -10.99 16.97 20.07
C THR A 572 -11.54 18.22 19.37
N GLU A 573 -12.03 19.20 20.10
CA GLU A 573 -12.53 20.43 19.51
C GLU A 573 -11.43 21.20 18.78
N LEU A 574 -11.76 21.73 17.63
CA LEU A 574 -10.87 22.51 16.79
C LEU A 574 -11.04 24.01 17.03
N THR A 575 -9.95 24.76 16.90
CA THR A 575 -10.00 26.22 16.86
C THR A 575 -10.48 26.68 15.47
N GLU A 576 -11.06 27.88 15.42
CA GLU A 576 -11.47 28.50 14.15
C GLU A 576 -10.27 28.67 13.18
N GLU A 577 -9.08 28.95 13.72
CA GLU A 577 -7.84 29.09 12.95
C GLU A 577 -7.48 27.77 12.23
N VAL A 578 -7.50 26.64 12.95
CA VAL A 578 -7.21 25.32 12.38
C VAL A 578 -8.25 24.95 11.34
N ALA A 579 -9.54 25.07 11.67
CA ALA A 579 -10.62 24.79 10.72
C ALA A 579 -10.49 25.66 9.45
N GLY A 580 -10.21 26.96 9.60
CA GLY A 580 -9.98 27.89 8.49
C GLY A 580 -8.80 27.49 7.60
N ALA A 581 -7.72 26.93 8.17
CA ALA A 581 -6.58 26.44 7.40
C ALA A 581 -6.97 25.26 6.49
N PHE A 582 -7.80 24.32 6.98
CA PHE A 582 -8.30 23.22 6.15
C PHE A 582 -9.28 23.68 5.07
N TYR A 583 -10.23 24.57 5.40
CA TYR A 583 -11.14 25.15 4.41
C TYR A 583 -10.39 25.82 3.26
N SER A 584 -9.35 26.59 3.59
CA SER A 584 -8.54 27.30 2.60
C SER A 584 -7.60 26.37 1.84
N GLY A 585 -6.99 25.39 2.53
CA GLY A 585 -5.98 24.50 1.98
C GLY A 585 -6.54 23.37 1.11
N MET A 586 -7.81 22.98 1.32
CA MET A 586 -8.50 21.89 0.61
C MET A 586 -9.77 22.38 -0.10
N PRO A 587 -9.67 23.23 -1.13
CA PRO A 587 -10.85 23.79 -1.81
C PRO A 587 -11.69 22.73 -2.53
N GLY A 588 -11.14 21.57 -2.89
CA GLY A 588 -11.84 20.44 -3.52
C GLY A 588 -12.66 19.59 -2.54
N ALA A 589 -12.45 19.72 -1.24
CA ALA A 589 -13.22 18.97 -0.24
C ALA A 589 -14.65 19.46 -0.18
N ILE A 590 -15.63 18.55 -0.15
CA ILE A 590 -17.06 18.87 0.00
C ILE A 590 -17.46 19.02 1.46
N GLY A 591 -16.63 18.60 2.40
CA GLY A 591 -16.79 18.77 3.84
C GLY A 591 -15.69 18.10 4.63
N PHE A 592 -15.74 18.36 5.92
CA PHE A 592 -14.75 17.89 6.89
C PHE A 592 -15.43 17.16 8.04
N ILE A 593 -14.78 16.15 8.56
CA ILE A 593 -15.17 15.46 9.78
C ILE A 593 -14.21 15.88 10.89
N ASN A 594 -14.72 16.10 12.08
CA ASN A 594 -13.92 16.32 13.26
C ASN A 594 -14.17 15.19 14.25
N GLY A 595 -13.11 14.51 14.63
CA GLY A 595 -13.40 13.58 15.61
C GLY A 595 -12.50 12.50 15.90
N TYR A 596 -12.98 11.37 16.07
CA TYR A 596 -12.75 10.08 16.62
C TYR A 596 -13.65 9.83 17.84
N ALA A 597 -13.62 10.68 18.86
CA ALA A 597 -14.62 10.71 19.94
C ALA A 597 -15.68 11.78 19.65
N PRO A 598 -16.87 11.67 20.26
CA PRO A 598 -17.88 12.72 20.22
C PRO A 598 -17.28 14.07 20.60
N SER A 599 -17.56 15.08 19.79
CA SER A 599 -16.99 16.42 19.93
C SER A 599 -18.03 17.48 19.56
N PHE A 600 -17.70 18.75 19.75
CA PHE A 600 -18.65 19.84 19.59
C PHE A 600 -18.17 20.93 18.63
N THR A 601 -17.27 20.62 17.71
CA THR A 601 -16.89 21.55 16.65
C THR A 601 -17.78 21.37 15.45
N PHE A 602 -18.52 22.42 15.11
CA PHE A 602 -19.44 22.46 13.97
C PHE A 602 -19.29 23.79 13.25
N ALA A 603 -19.22 23.77 11.93
CA ALA A 603 -19.19 24.97 11.10
C ALA A 603 -19.68 24.68 9.68
N VAL A 604 -20.03 25.74 8.95
CA VAL A 604 -20.27 25.66 7.50
C VAL A 604 -19.58 26.85 6.83
N ARG A 605 -18.81 26.58 5.79
CA ARG A 605 -18.22 27.61 4.92
C ARG A 605 -18.49 27.21 3.46
N ASP A 606 -19.11 28.05 2.68
CA ASP A 606 -19.42 27.81 1.27
C ASP A 606 -20.16 26.47 1.03
N LYS A 607 -21.14 26.17 1.88
CA LYS A 607 -21.90 24.90 1.89
C LYS A 607 -21.04 23.66 2.13
N ARG A 608 -19.84 23.81 2.63
CA ARG A 608 -18.96 22.72 3.08
C ARG A 608 -19.03 22.65 4.61
N PRO A 609 -19.63 21.60 5.17
CA PRO A 609 -19.75 21.49 6.61
C PRO A 609 -18.46 20.94 7.23
N LEU A 610 -18.21 21.28 8.48
CA LEU A 610 -17.34 20.61 9.42
C LEU A 610 -18.25 20.03 10.50
N ILE A 611 -18.28 18.70 10.62
CA ILE A 611 -19.19 17.97 11.48
C ILE A 611 -18.39 17.10 12.44
N SER A 612 -18.69 17.18 13.73
CA SER A 612 -18.15 16.26 14.73
C SER A 612 -18.96 14.96 14.81
N TYR A 613 -18.33 13.87 15.27
CA TYR A 613 -19.05 12.67 15.66
C TYR A 613 -19.99 12.97 16.83
N ASP A 614 -21.19 12.43 16.75
CA ASP A 614 -22.17 12.45 17.86
C ASP A 614 -22.10 11.16 18.68
N TYR A 615 -21.70 10.04 18.07
CA TYR A 615 -21.73 8.73 18.69
C TYR A 615 -20.47 7.92 18.41
N TYR A 616 -19.93 7.32 19.47
CA TYR A 616 -18.84 6.34 19.41
C TYR A 616 -19.42 4.95 19.64
N LEU A 617 -19.49 4.15 18.57
CA LEU A 617 -19.97 2.78 18.65
C LEU A 617 -18.87 1.85 19.15
N SER A 618 -18.79 1.69 20.47
CA SER A 618 -17.87 0.77 21.13
C SER A 618 -18.17 -0.68 20.77
N PRO A 619 -17.15 -1.54 20.58
CA PRO A 619 -17.33 -2.99 20.44
C PRO A 619 -18.02 -3.67 21.63
N SER A 620 -17.85 -3.12 22.84
CA SER A 620 -18.45 -3.64 24.06
C SER A 620 -19.92 -3.26 24.26
N ARG A 621 -20.46 -2.30 23.47
CA ARG A 621 -21.85 -1.88 23.55
C ARG A 621 -22.75 -2.93 22.89
N THR A 622 -23.82 -3.39 23.54
CA THR A 622 -24.80 -4.28 22.91
C THR A 622 -25.57 -3.55 21.79
N GLU A 623 -26.20 -4.29 20.90
CA GLU A 623 -26.99 -3.68 19.81
C GLU A 623 -28.20 -2.93 20.39
N GLU A 624 -28.88 -3.48 21.41
CA GLU A 624 -30.03 -2.87 22.07
C GLU A 624 -29.67 -1.58 22.79
N GLU A 625 -28.52 -1.55 23.47
CA GLU A 625 -28.00 -0.34 24.09
C GLU A 625 -27.63 0.71 23.04
N ALA A 626 -26.99 0.32 21.95
CA ALA A 626 -26.66 1.23 20.86
C ALA A 626 -27.91 1.85 20.21
N VAL A 627 -28.96 1.05 20.00
CA VAL A 627 -30.26 1.52 19.50
C VAL A 627 -30.87 2.54 20.48
N ALA A 628 -30.85 2.24 21.78
CA ALA A 628 -31.35 3.17 22.79
C ALA A 628 -30.58 4.50 22.83
N ASP A 629 -29.26 4.44 22.74
CA ASP A 629 -28.38 5.62 22.68
C ASP A 629 -28.69 6.51 21.45
N LEU A 630 -28.87 5.90 20.28
CA LEU A 630 -29.17 6.62 19.03
C LEU A 630 -30.56 7.28 19.08
N HIS A 631 -31.55 6.62 19.70
CA HIS A 631 -32.87 7.21 19.97
C HIS A 631 -32.79 8.37 20.98
N GLU A 632 -31.97 8.27 22.01
CA GLU A 632 -31.78 9.35 22.99
C GLU A 632 -31.12 10.56 22.32
N LEU A 633 -30.06 10.37 21.50
CA LEU A 633 -29.45 11.44 20.72
C LEU A 633 -30.47 12.12 19.80
N ALA A 634 -31.34 11.34 19.15
CA ALA A 634 -32.38 11.88 18.28
C ALA A 634 -33.47 12.64 19.03
N ALA A 635 -33.78 12.25 20.27
CA ALA A 635 -34.75 12.92 21.13
C ALA A 635 -34.21 14.25 21.69
N VAL A 636 -32.93 14.28 22.10
CA VAL A 636 -32.25 15.48 22.59
C VAL A 636 -32.05 16.50 21.46
N ASN A 637 -31.66 16.04 20.28
CA ASN A 637 -31.47 16.85 19.07
C ASN A 637 -32.79 16.86 18.26
N ALA A 638 -33.84 17.48 18.79
CA ALA A 638 -35.20 17.41 18.25
C ALA A 638 -35.39 18.14 16.91
N ARG A 639 -34.52 19.11 16.57
CA ARG A 639 -34.60 19.84 15.31
C ARG A 639 -34.28 18.93 14.12
N ARG A 640 -35.08 19.02 13.06
CA ARG A 640 -34.89 18.22 11.83
C ARG A 640 -34.52 19.12 10.64
N PRO A 641 -33.74 18.61 9.65
CA PRO A 641 -33.05 17.28 9.70
C PRO A 641 -32.02 17.23 10.83
N TYR A 642 -31.81 16.05 11.44
CA TYR A 642 -30.69 15.86 12.37
C TYR A 642 -29.62 15.00 11.69
N PHE A 643 -28.40 15.48 11.66
CA PHE A 643 -27.25 14.82 11.05
C PHE A 643 -26.42 14.13 12.13
N LEU A 644 -26.64 12.83 12.32
CA LEU A 644 -26.01 12.00 13.34
C LEU A 644 -24.86 11.24 12.73
N LEU A 645 -23.63 11.63 13.03
CA LEU A 645 -22.43 10.96 12.55
C LEU A 645 -21.93 9.95 13.57
N VAL A 646 -21.72 8.71 13.14
CA VAL A 646 -21.31 7.57 13.97
C VAL A 646 -19.88 7.18 13.66
N HIS A 647 -19.02 7.23 14.68
CA HIS A 647 -17.72 6.60 14.66
C HIS A 647 -17.85 5.12 14.99
N VAL A 648 -17.38 4.23 14.13
CA VAL A 648 -17.38 2.79 14.35
C VAL A 648 -15.93 2.33 14.59
N ARG A 649 -15.72 1.69 15.76
CA ARG A 649 -14.39 1.16 16.09
C ARG A 649 -14.07 -0.09 15.29
N GLU A 650 -12.79 -0.32 15.07
CA GLU A 650 -12.18 -1.37 14.25
C GLU A 650 -12.63 -2.80 14.57
N TYR A 651 -13.02 -3.06 15.79
CA TYR A 651 -13.53 -4.37 16.24
C TYR A 651 -15.05 -4.57 16.03
N SER A 652 -15.74 -3.58 15.46
CA SER A 652 -17.12 -3.72 15.00
C SER A 652 -17.15 -3.96 13.50
N ASN A 653 -17.95 -4.93 13.05
CA ASN A 653 -18.11 -5.19 11.62
C ASN A 653 -19.40 -4.57 11.06
N VAL A 654 -19.50 -4.45 9.73
CA VAL A 654 -20.63 -3.83 9.03
C VAL A 654 -21.93 -4.59 9.30
N LYS A 655 -21.89 -5.93 9.45
CA LYS A 655 -23.07 -6.74 9.76
C LYS A 655 -23.72 -6.32 11.10
N ARG A 656 -22.91 -6.08 12.13
CA ARG A 656 -23.38 -5.57 13.43
C ARG A 656 -23.99 -4.18 13.29
N VAL A 657 -23.32 -3.29 12.58
CA VAL A 657 -23.82 -1.92 12.34
C VAL A 657 -25.17 -1.96 11.61
N LYS A 658 -25.29 -2.80 10.58
CA LYS A 658 -26.54 -3.01 9.86
C LYS A 658 -27.66 -3.47 10.79
N SER A 659 -27.39 -4.45 11.67
CA SER A 659 -28.37 -4.95 12.64
C SER A 659 -28.87 -3.83 13.56
N ILE A 660 -28.01 -2.92 13.99
CA ILE A 660 -28.39 -1.76 14.80
C ILE A 660 -29.29 -0.80 13.99
N ILE A 661 -28.86 -0.44 12.77
CA ILE A 661 -29.60 0.49 11.90
C ILE A 661 -30.99 -0.05 11.56
N ASP A 662 -31.12 -1.33 11.23
CA ASP A 662 -32.39 -1.97 10.89
C ASP A 662 -33.43 -1.90 12.04
N LYS A 663 -32.99 -1.74 13.31
CA LYS A 663 -33.84 -1.63 14.51
C LYS A 663 -34.31 -0.20 14.80
N LEU A 664 -33.79 0.84 14.13
CA LEU A 664 -34.07 2.25 14.47
C LEU A 664 -35.44 2.75 14.02
N GLY A 665 -36.07 2.14 13.02
CA GLY A 665 -37.36 2.51 12.49
C GLY A 665 -37.36 3.68 11.49
N PRO A 666 -38.55 4.07 10.99
CA PRO A 666 -38.70 4.90 9.78
C PRO A 666 -38.31 6.38 9.94
N GLY A 667 -38.11 6.84 11.17
CA GLY A 667 -37.65 8.22 11.45
C GLY A 667 -36.14 8.43 11.17
N PHE A 668 -35.42 7.33 10.95
CA PHE A 668 -33.98 7.33 10.66
C PHE A 668 -33.74 6.92 9.20
N GLU A 669 -32.71 7.49 8.62
CA GLU A 669 -32.26 7.16 7.27
C GLU A 669 -30.74 7.06 7.23
N LEU A 670 -30.21 5.88 6.85
CA LEU A 670 -28.80 5.72 6.62
C LEU A 670 -28.44 6.32 5.25
N ALA A 671 -27.53 7.27 5.24
CA ALA A 671 -27.10 7.98 4.04
C ALA A 671 -25.62 7.69 3.73
N PRO A 672 -25.24 7.54 2.45
CA PRO A 672 -23.84 7.57 2.04
C PRO A 672 -23.17 8.86 2.54
N LEU A 673 -21.91 8.80 2.95
CA LEU A 673 -21.25 9.91 3.63
C LEU A 673 -21.20 11.19 2.80
N ASP A 674 -20.90 11.09 1.51
CA ASP A 674 -20.85 12.28 0.63
C ASP A 674 -22.23 12.96 0.45
N VAL A 675 -23.31 12.17 0.41
CA VAL A 675 -24.69 12.68 0.41
C VAL A 675 -25.03 13.32 1.76
N PHE A 676 -24.70 12.65 2.87
CA PHE A 676 -24.90 13.14 4.24
C PHE A 676 -24.19 14.49 4.44
N VAL A 677 -22.92 14.58 4.11
CA VAL A 677 -22.11 15.81 4.21
C VAL A 677 -22.72 16.91 3.33
N LYS A 678 -23.16 16.57 2.12
CA LYS A 678 -23.77 17.54 1.21
C LYS A 678 -25.09 18.08 1.75
N MET A 679 -25.96 17.22 2.27
CA MET A 679 -27.22 17.63 2.90
C MET A 679 -26.96 18.55 4.10
N ALA A 680 -26.00 18.21 4.95
CA ALA A 680 -25.64 18.99 6.13
C ALA A 680 -25.07 20.37 5.77
N GLY A 681 -24.41 20.50 4.64
CA GLY A 681 -23.94 21.79 4.12
C GLY A 681 -25.04 22.66 3.51
N GLU A 682 -26.03 22.05 2.87
CA GLU A 682 -27.16 22.75 2.24
C GLU A 682 -28.24 23.20 3.27
N ALA A 683 -28.47 22.39 4.29
CA ALA A 683 -29.52 22.64 5.31
C ALA A 683 -28.99 22.39 6.73
N PRO A 684 -27.98 23.14 7.20
CA PRO A 684 -27.40 22.92 8.53
C PRO A 684 -28.40 23.20 9.64
N THR A 685 -28.49 22.33 10.62
CA THR A 685 -29.33 22.47 11.81
C THR A 685 -28.51 22.61 13.09
N PHE A 686 -27.23 22.29 13.04
CA PHE A 686 -26.27 22.50 14.12
C PHE A 686 -25.88 23.98 14.24
N GLN A 687 -25.39 24.35 15.43
CA GLN A 687 -24.88 25.72 15.69
C GLN A 687 -23.37 25.72 15.46
N GLU A 688 -22.88 26.82 14.87
CA GLU A 688 -21.43 27.02 14.72
C GLU A 688 -20.77 27.10 16.09
N ARG A 689 -19.72 26.27 16.26
CA ARG A 689 -18.96 26.21 17.49
C ARG A 689 -17.51 25.81 17.24
N PHE A 690 -16.60 26.52 17.86
CA PHE A 690 -15.16 26.26 17.88
C PHE A 690 -14.63 26.27 19.31
N LEU A 691 -13.48 25.61 19.50
CA LEU A 691 -12.71 25.72 20.71
C LEU A 691 -12.29 27.17 20.94
N LYS A 692 -12.70 27.75 22.05
CA LYS A 692 -12.22 29.06 22.48
C LYS A 692 -10.88 28.88 23.18
N LYS A 693 -9.81 29.51 22.66
CA LYS A 693 -8.57 29.64 23.42
C LYS A 693 -8.89 30.42 24.69
N ARG A 694 -8.57 29.84 25.83
CA ARG A 694 -8.61 30.51 27.15
C ARG A 694 -7.48 31.50 27.29
#